data_3e44e43f999c702d723fbed3dae120e4
#
_entry.id   3e44e43f999c702d723fbed3dae120e4
#
_cell.length_a   1.000
_cell.length_b   1.000
_cell.length_c   1.000
_cell.angle_alpha   90.00
_cell.angle_beta   90.00
_cell.angle_gamma   90.00
#
_symmetry.space_group_name_H-M   'P 1'
#
loop_
_entity.id
_entity.type
_entity.pdbx_description
1 polymer ?
#
loop_
_entity_poly.entity_id
_entity_poly.type
_entity_poly.pdbx_seq_one_letter_code
_entity_poly.pdbx_strand_id
1 'polypeptide(L)'
;MDLLNDLNEAQRQAVEYIDGPSLVIAGAGSGKTRVLTYKIAYLLEMGLKPWNIMALTFTNKAAREMRERIDRLMGGDLAAHLYMGTFHSIFSRILRAEASHLGFNNNFTIYDETDSRSLLKAIVKEMGLDDKIYKPAAVHHKISMAKNQLMGPNEYAANGELLQRDLREKMPEVGKIFAAYVQRCKQANAMDFDDLLTLTFRLFRDHEDIRRKYADRFDFILVDEYQDTNQVQMNIVMQLCKEKQRVCAVGDDSQSIYSFRGANIDNILNFRCHFNDAKLFKLEQNYRSTQNIVNAANSLIKHNRNQIPKDVYSENAEGEKLLYQPAYSDKEEALIVSKDIKRFKRMDDCEYSDFAILYRTNAQSRSFEEEFRKQGIPYRIYGGLSFYQRKEIKDIIAYFRLVANPDDEEAFKRIINYPTRGIGATTVNKVIDCARSQEVSLWEIISSPEHYGLAVNKGTLTKLDKFRLLISSFIERANQVDVYELGEAIIKESGISAEIFNGGKDADNIARQENLEEFLSGMQTFVEERKEEDRAEEIFLTDYLQDVALLTDLDSKGDDDAPRVSLMTVHAAKGLEFPTVFVVGLEENIFPSPISAVSLRELEEERRLLYVAITRAEKRCVLTNAKNRFRYGKMEFDNPSRFIDEIDSRLVQAEGESGGMDSGYGGRMPWDRDDYSRTRRSRWGQNDDEPEYLRGQRRQKSVVSQFMPDSKPSFSSQGYKSEPKSAPRSDSYRSEPKSSSLNEGNFKSVRAVNAARRIMGKDTPVSGTSSSFGGLQEGVKIEHQRFGVGTVVKLEGSGENAKATVEFVNSGRKQLLLKFAKFTVVS
;
A
#
# COMPACT_ATOMS: atom_id res chain seq x y z
N MET A 1 10.35 42.66 18.71
CA MET A 1 11.27 41.71 18.04
C MET A 1 11.00 41.81 16.56
N ASP A 2 12.05 41.82 15.77
CA ASP A 2 11.85 41.91 14.32
C ASP A 2 11.59 40.48 13.78
N LEU A 3 10.37 40.03 14.07
CA LEU A 3 9.88 38.64 13.84
C LEU A 3 10.03 38.23 12.37
N LEU A 4 10.04 39.22 11.46
CA LEU A 4 10.03 38.98 10.02
C LEU A 4 11.42 38.88 9.40
N ASN A 5 12.48 39.18 10.14
CA ASN A 5 13.84 39.18 9.61
C ASN A 5 14.36 37.77 9.26
N ASP A 6 13.80 36.77 9.89
CA ASP A 6 14.15 35.37 9.65
C ASP A 6 13.49 34.78 8.41
N LEU A 7 12.61 35.53 7.73
CA LEU A 7 11.83 35.06 6.59
C LEU A 7 12.41 35.63 5.28
N ASN A 8 12.40 34.79 4.24
CA ASN A 8 12.62 35.30 2.90
C ASN A 8 11.45 36.16 2.43
N GLU A 9 11.63 36.90 1.32
CA GLU A 9 10.63 37.84 0.84
C GLU A 9 9.25 37.19 0.56
N ALA A 10 9.23 36.02 -0.07
CA ALA A 10 7.97 35.30 -0.37
C ALA A 10 7.26 34.83 0.91
N GLN A 11 8.01 34.32 1.88
CA GLN A 11 7.50 33.92 3.19
C GLN A 11 6.96 35.12 3.95
N ARG A 12 7.70 36.25 3.95
CA ARG A 12 7.29 37.50 4.60
C ARG A 12 5.98 38.03 4.02
N GLN A 13 5.87 38.14 2.70
CA GLN A 13 4.64 38.58 2.04
C GLN A 13 3.43 37.69 2.38
N ALA A 14 3.64 36.37 2.46
CA ALA A 14 2.59 35.42 2.86
C ALA A 14 2.18 35.61 4.33
N VAL A 15 3.12 35.93 5.22
CA VAL A 15 2.87 36.18 6.65
C VAL A 15 2.16 37.50 6.87
N GLU A 16 2.56 38.56 6.21
CA GLU A 16 2.01 39.93 6.37
C GLU A 16 0.58 40.07 5.81
N TYR A 17 0.20 39.26 4.81
CA TYR A 17 -1.12 39.36 4.19
C TYR A 17 -2.21 38.83 5.11
N ILE A 18 -3.05 39.70 5.68
CA ILE A 18 -4.13 39.37 6.64
C ILE A 18 -5.52 39.87 6.23
N ASP A 19 -5.64 40.59 5.12
CA ASP A 19 -6.85 41.30 4.75
C ASP A 19 -7.90 40.43 4.04
N GLY A 20 -7.55 39.22 3.64
CA GLY A 20 -8.48 38.36 2.90
C GLY A 20 -7.98 36.91 2.82
N PRO A 21 -8.66 36.10 1.99
CA PRO A 21 -8.27 34.71 1.81
C PRO A 21 -6.93 34.60 1.09
N SER A 22 -6.11 33.67 1.54
CA SER A 22 -4.79 33.41 0.95
C SER A 22 -4.53 31.91 0.80
N LEU A 23 -3.93 31.56 -0.32
CA LEU A 23 -3.42 30.24 -0.61
C LEU A 23 -1.90 30.33 -0.72
N VAL A 24 -1.19 29.62 0.13
CA VAL A 24 0.27 29.51 0.10
C VAL A 24 0.63 28.15 -0.48
N ILE A 25 1.07 28.13 -1.73
CA ILE A 25 1.60 26.95 -2.38
C ILE A 25 3.08 26.86 -2.06
N ALA A 26 3.43 25.82 -1.34
CA ALA A 26 4.73 25.69 -0.74
C ALA A 26 5.37 24.35 -1.12
N GLY A 27 6.39 24.38 -1.97
CA GLY A 27 7.12 23.18 -2.36
C GLY A 27 7.66 22.36 -1.19
N ALA A 28 8.10 21.15 -1.44
CA ALA A 28 8.76 20.34 -0.41
C ALA A 28 9.95 21.10 0.17
N GLY A 29 10.13 21.08 1.51
CA GLY A 29 11.25 21.75 2.17
C GLY A 29 11.27 23.28 2.12
N SER A 30 10.18 23.96 1.67
CA SER A 30 10.13 25.41 1.53
C SER A 30 9.70 26.17 2.78
N GLY A 31 9.49 25.49 3.90
CA GLY A 31 9.13 26.11 5.17
C GLY A 31 7.64 26.36 5.38
N LYS A 32 6.74 25.49 4.88
CA LYS A 32 5.27 25.52 5.12
C LYS A 32 4.91 25.84 6.58
N THR A 33 5.41 25.00 7.48
CA THR A 33 5.15 25.13 8.92
C THR A 33 5.73 26.41 9.49
N ARG A 34 6.88 26.88 8.94
CA ARG A 34 7.49 28.15 9.34
C ARG A 34 6.57 29.32 9.03
N VAL A 35 6.05 29.41 7.82
CA VAL A 35 5.08 30.46 7.44
C VAL A 35 3.84 30.45 8.32
N LEU A 36 3.27 29.27 8.62
CA LEU A 36 2.10 29.16 9.50
C LEU A 36 2.41 29.64 10.93
N THR A 37 3.52 29.21 11.52
CA THR A 37 3.89 29.59 12.90
C THR A 37 4.20 31.08 13.01
N TYR A 38 4.94 31.63 12.03
CA TYR A 38 5.24 33.07 11.99
C TYR A 38 4.00 33.90 11.70
N LYS A 39 3.08 33.43 10.87
CA LYS A 39 1.79 34.12 10.64
C LYS A 39 0.94 34.17 11.91
N ILE A 40 0.89 33.08 12.68
CA ILE A 40 0.17 33.07 13.98
C ILE A 40 0.84 34.07 14.94
N ALA A 41 2.18 34.04 15.04
CA ALA A 41 2.91 34.99 15.88
C ALA A 41 2.67 36.44 15.44
N TYR A 42 2.68 36.72 14.13
CA TYR A 42 2.37 38.05 13.57
C TYR A 42 0.95 38.50 13.90
N LEU A 43 -0.05 37.63 13.77
CA LEU A 43 -1.45 37.93 14.13
C LEU A 43 -1.58 38.27 15.63
N LEU A 44 -0.83 37.62 16.51
CA LEU A 44 -0.79 37.91 17.93
C LEU A 44 -0.12 39.26 18.22
N GLU A 45 0.98 39.60 17.53
CA GLU A 45 1.63 40.92 17.62
C GLU A 45 0.70 42.04 17.15
N MET A 46 -0.11 41.77 16.10
CA MET A 46 -1.11 42.75 15.60
C MET A 46 -2.31 42.88 16.56
N GLY A 47 -2.32 42.22 17.71
CA GLY A 47 -3.29 42.36 18.77
C GLY A 47 -4.50 41.41 18.68
N LEU A 48 -4.49 40.41 17.77
CA LEU A 48 -5.49 39.36 17.80
C LEU A 48 -5.29 38.49 19.05
N LYS A 49 -6.41 38.12 19.65
CA LYS A 49 -6.33 37.28 20.85
C LYS A 49 -6.16 35.82 20.47
N PRO A 50 -5.40 35.02 21.24
CA PRO A 50 -5.15 33.61 20.92
C PRO A 50 -6.42 32.79 20.66
N TRP A 51 -7.49 33.00 21.44
CA TRP A 51 -8.76 32.28 21.32
C TRP A 51 -9.63 32.71 20.11
N ASN A 52 -9.20 33.74 19.35
CA ASN A 52 -9.83 34.19 18.13
C ASN A 52 -9.11 33.66 16.88
N ILE A 53 -8.02 32.88 17.06
CA ILE A 53 -7.27 32.27 15.98
C ILE A 53 -7.53 30.76 16.00
N MET A 54 -7.99 30.22 14.85
CA MET A 54 -8.13 28.77 14.64
C MET A 54 -7.02 28.28 13.73
N ALA A 55 -6.27 27.24 14.17
CA ALA A 55 -5.24 26.59 13.37
C ALA A 55 -5.51 25.08 13.27
N LEU A 56 -5.76 24.62 12.05
CA LEU A 56 -6.14 23.24 11.74
C LEU A 56 -4.98 22.52 11.05
N THR A 57 -4.68 21.31 11.52
CA THR A 57 -3.67 20.43 10.94
C THR A 57 -4.16 18.97 10.86
N PHE A 58 -3.37 18.07 10.26
CA PHE A 58 -3.75 16.68 10.07
C PHE A 58 -3.33 15.75 11.21
N THR A 59 -2.23 16.06 11.90
CA THR A 59 -1.67 15.17 12.93
C THR A 59 -1.47 15.88 14.28
N ASN A 60 -1.67 15.12 15.36
CA ASN A 60 -1.42 15.65 16.70
C ASN A 60 0.07 16.01 16.91
N LYS A 61 0.99 15.32 16.21
CA LYS A 61 2.42 15.65 16.23
C LYS A 61 2.66 17.03 15.63
N ALA A 62 2.13 17.30 14.43
CA ALA A 62 2.26 18.62 13.80
C ALA A 62 1.66 19.74 14.67
N ALA A 63 0.49 19.51 15.28
CA ALA A 63 -0.10 20.47 16.18
C ALA A 63 0.78 20.77 17.42
N ARG A 64 1.45 19.75 17.96
CA ARG A 64 2.39 19.91 19.09
C ARG A 64 3.64 20.69 18.69
N GLU A 65 4.27 20.29 17.59
CA GLU A 65 5.45 20.99 17.06
C GLU A 65 5.16 22.45 16.74
N MET A 66 3.99 22.75 16.17
CA MET A 66 3.60 24.14 15.93
C MET A 66 3.46 24.93 17.24
N ARG A 67 2.81 24.35 18.29
CA ARG A 67 2.71 25.01 19.60
C ARG A 67 4.08 25.32 20.17
N GLU A 68 4.96 24.34 20.23
CA GLU A 68 6.33 24.52 20.75
C GLU A 68 7.13 25.59 20.00
N ARG A 69 6.90 25.71 18.69
CA ARG A 69 7.54 26.75 17.86
C ARG A 69 6.97 28.13 18.14
N ILE A 70 5.64 28.24 18.31
CA ILE A 70 4.98 29.50 18.63
C ILE A 70 5.39 29.98 20.04
N ASP A 71 5.41 29.10 21.04
CA ASP A 71 5.84 29.42 22.40
C ASP A 71 7.31 29.90 22.44
N ARG A 72 8.17 29.30 21.61
CA ARG A 72 9.56 29.77 21.46
C ARG A 72 9.66 31.14 20.80
N LEU A 73 8.80 31.45 19.83
CA LEU A 73 8.80 32.74 19.12
C LEU A 73 8.25 33.87 19.99
N MET A 74 7.18 33.62 20.73
CA MET A 74 6.44 34.64 21.44
C MET A 74 6.86 34.80 22.90
N GLY A 75 7.50 33.79 23.47
CA GLY A 75 7.89 33.75 24.89
C GLY A 75 6.67 33.68 25.80
N GLY A 76 6.41 32.51 26.39
CA GLY A 76 5.29 32.32 27.30
C GLY A 76 4.38 31.17 26.85
N ASP A 77 3.23 31.04 27.53
CA ASP A 77 2.25 29.95 27.30
C ASP A 77 1.08 30.42 26.42
N LEU A 78 1.34 31.28 25.44
CA LEU A 78 0.28 31.85 24.58
C LEU A 78 -0.32 30.82 23.64
N ALA A 79 0.47 29.84 23.16
CA ALA A 79 -0.01 28.81 22.25
C ALA A 79 -1.02 27.85 22.91
N ALA A 80 -1.03 27.73 24.25
CA ALA A 80 -2.02 26.93 24.97
C ALA A 80 -3.45 27.47 24.81
N HIS A 81 -3.59 28.78 24.60
CA HIS A 81 -4.88 29.48 24.46
C HIS A 81 -5.37 29.55 22.99
N LEU A 82 -4.55 29.13 22.02
CA LEU A 82 -4.96 29.03 20.61
C LEU A 82 -5.98 27.90 20.38
N TYR A 83 -6.89 28.12 19.47
CA TYR A 83 -7.80 27.05 19.02
C TYR A 83 -7.08 26.19 17.97
N MET A 84 -6.04 25.47 18.43
CA MET A 84 -5.13 24.71 17.57
C MET A 84 -5.25 23.22 17.81
N GLY A 85 -5.30 22.45 16.73
CA GLY A 85 -5.38 20.99 16.77
C GLY A 85 -5.69 20.36 15.42
N THR A 86 -5.98 19.05 15.43
CA THR A 86 -6.50 18.37 14.25
C THR A 86 -7.95 18.75 14.01
N PHE A 87 -8.42 18.65 12.75
CA PHE A 87 -9.84 18.86 12.42
C PHE A 87 -10.77 18.13 13.40
N HIS A 88 -10.54 16.83 13.61
CA HIS A 88 -11.36 16.02 14.51
C HIS A 88 -11.32 16.51 15.95
N SER A 89 -10.17 16.88 16.48
CA SER A 89 -10.04 17.34 17.86
C SER A 89 -10.73 18.69 18.09
N ILE A 90 -10.65 19.59 17.13
CA ILE A 90 -11.29 20.91 17.22
C ILE A 90 -12.81 20.78 17.11
N PHE A 91 -13.29 20.04 16.10
CA PHE A 91 -14.73 19.93 15.86
C PHE A 91 -15.43 19.03 16.86
N SER A 92 -14.77 18.03 17.45
CA SER A 92 -15.33 17.29 18.57
C SER A 92 -15.58 18.18 19.80
N ARG A 93 -14.71 19.17 20.05
CA ARG A 93 -14.94 20.15 21.14
C ARG A 93 -16.16 21.04 20.87
N ILE A 94 -16.34 21.47 19.62
CA ILE A 94 -17.51 22.24 19.20
C ILE A 94 -18.76 21.38 19.31
N LEU A 95 -18.75 20.15 18.82
CA LEU A 95 -19.88 19.24 18.93
C LEU A 95 -20.26 18.95 20.37
N ARG A 96 -19.30 18.81 21.30
CA ARG A 96 -19.61 18.61 22.72
C ARG A 96 -20.35 19.83 23.32
N ALA A 97 -20.01 21.04 22.91
CA ALA A 97 -20.68 22.23 23.36
C ALA A 97 -22.10 22.37 22.80
N GLU A 98 -22.34 21.91 21.58
CA GLU A 98 -23.57 22.11 20.80
C GLU A 98 -24.36 20.81 20.54
N ALA A 99 -24.01 19.70 21.16
CA ALA A 99 -24.56 18.36 20.89
C ALA A 99 -26.11 18.31 20.94
N SER A 100 -26.71 19.06 21.84
CA SER A 100 -28.19 19.13 22.05
C SER A 100 -28.93 19.54 20.77
N HIS A 101 -28.38 20.42 19.96
CA HIS A 101 -28.98 20.87 18.69
C HIS A 101 -29.09 19.78 17.64
N LEU A 102 -28.24 18.74 17.76
CA LEU A 102 -28.26 17.55 16.90
C LEU A 102 -29.00 16.37 17.52
N GLY A 103 -29.53 16.54 18.74
CA GLY A 103 -30.22 15.50 19.49
C GLY A 103 -29.28 14.46 20.09
N PHE A 104 -28.07 14.87 20.46
CA PHE A 104 -27.09 14.09 21.25
C PHE A 104 -26.85 14.74 22.58
N ASN A 105 -26.40 13.97 23.57
CA ASN A 105 -25.90 14.50 24.81
C ASN A 105 -24.41 14.91 24.64
N ASN A 106 -23.98 15.88 25.45
CA ASN A 106 -22.61 16.39 25.40
C ASN A 106 -21.51 15.36 25.77
N ASN A 107 -21.89 14.28 26.43
CA ASN A 107 -21.01 13.16 26.81
C ASN A 107 -21.02 12.01 25.78
N PHE A 108 -21.33 12.28 24.51
CA PHE A 108 -21.34 11.23 23.48
C PHE A 108 -20.01 10.47 23.41
N THR A 109 -20.10 9.18 23.10
CA THR A 109 -18.93 8.32 22.88
C THR A 109 -18.43 8.49 21.46
N ILE A 110 -17.09 8.50 21.27
CA ILE A 110 -16.49 8.47 19.94
C ILE A 110 -16.13 7.01 19.66
N TYR A 111 -16.78 6.42 18.66
CA TYR A 111 -16.51 5.06 18.21
C TYR A 111 -15.25 5.04 17.33
N ASP A 112 -14.35 4.13 17.64
CA ASP A 112 -13.24 3.80 16.76
C ASP A 112 -13.70 2.86 15.63
N GLU A 113 -12.75 2.48 14.77
CA GLU A 113 -13.04 1.59 13.64
C GLU A 113 -13.47 0.20 14.11
N THR A 114 -12.96 -0.27 15.24
CA THR A 114 -13.30 -1.58 15.83
C THR A 114 -14.73 -1.58 16.36
N ASP A 115 -15.11 -0.50 17.06
CA ASP A 115 -16.46 -0.31 17.57
C ASP A 115 -17.46 -0.22 16.42
N SER A 116 -17.15 0.58 15.41
CA SER A 116 -17.99 0.77 14.23
C SER A 116 -18.19 -0.55 13.46
N ARG A 117 -17.14 -1.32 13.24
CA ARG A 117 -17.21 -2.64 12.58
C ARG A 117 -18.00 -3.66 13.44
N SER A 118 -17.86 -3.59 14.76
CA SER A 118 -18.62 -4.46 15.67
C SER A 118 -20.12 -4.17 15.60
N LEU A 119 -20.50 -2.89 15.59
CA LEU A 119 -21.90 -2.47 15.45
C LEU A 119 -22.45 -2.90 14.07
N LEU A 120 -21.72 -2.71 12.98
CA LEU A 120 -22.14 -3.14 11.65
C LEU A 120 -22.31 -4.65 11.57
N LYS A 121 -21.44 -5.43 12.20
CA LYS A 121 -21.59 -6.90 12.29
C LYS A 121 -22.87 -7.29 13.00
N ALA A 122 -23.26 -6.60 14.08
CA ALA A 122 -24.50 -6.82 14.77
C ALA A 122 -25.72 -6.51 13.87
N ILE A 123 -25.70 -5.36 13.17
CA ILE A 123 -26.76 -4.95 12.24
C ILE A 123 -26.94 -5.95 11.10
N VAL A 124 -25.87 -6.36 10.46
CA VAL A 124 -25.89 -7.36 9.36
C VAL A 124 -26.55 -8.66 9.86
N LYS A 125 -26.19 -9.11 11.05
CA LYS A 125 -26.76 -10.31 11.66
C LYS A 125 -28.25 -10.13 12.01
N GLU A 126 -28.65 -9.02 12.56
CA GLU A 126 -30.06 -8.70 12.90
C GLU A 126 -30.93 -8.60 11.66
N MET A 127 -30.40 -8.10 10.55
CA MET A 127 -31.09 -8.04 9.25
C MET A 127 -31.15 -9.40 8.55
N GLY A 128 -30.56 -10.46 9.10
CA GLY A 128 -30.52 -11.79 8.51
C GLY A 128 -29.68 -11.88 7.23
N LEU A 129 -28.73 -10.95 7.04
CA LEU A 129 -27.86 -10.89 5.88
C LEU A 129 -26.62 -11.78 6.08
N ASP A 130 -26.06 -12.26 4.96
CA ASP A 130 -24.85 -13.10 4.98
C ASP A 130 -23.61 -12.23 5.30
N ASP A 131 -22.95 -12.50 6.42
CA ASP A 131 -21.76 -11.79 6.89
C ASP A 131 -20.51 -12.01 6.02
N LYS A 132 -20.53 -13.02 5.14
CA LYS A 132 -19.49 -13.25 4.13
C LYS A 132 -19.64 -12.32 2.94
N ILE A 133 -20.86 -11.90 2.63
CA ILE A 133 -21.16 -10.93 1.57
C ILE A 133 -21.05 -9.51 2.14
N TYR A 134 -21.79 -9.22 3.22
CA TYR A 134 -21.79 -7.93 3.89
C TYR A 134 -20.73 -7.85 4.98
N LYS A 135 -19.46 -7.92 4.57
CA LYS A 135 -18.34 -7.85 5.51
C LYS A 135 -18.32 -6.49 6.22
N PRO A 136 -18.22 -6.45 7.55
CA PRO A 136 -18.27 -5.20 8.31
C PRO A 136 -17.27 -4.15 7.84
N ALA A 137 -16.05 -4.55 7.49
CA ALA A 137 -15.02 -3.64 6.98
C ALA A 137 -15.40 -3.03 5.62
N ALA A 138 -15.92 -3.83 4.67
CA ALA A 138 -16.33 -3.35 3.37
C ALA A 138 -17.55 -2.42 3.46
N VAL A 139 -18.51 -2.75 4.31
CA VAL A 139 -19.69 -1.90 4.57
C VAL A 139 -19.27 -0.60 5.23
N HIS A 140 -18.40 -0.67 6.25
CA HIS A 140 -17.85 0.51 6.92
C HIS A 140 -17.15 1.45 5.93
N HIS A 141 -16.29 0.93 5.07
CA HIS A 141 -15.61 1.71 4.05
C HIS A 141 -16.59 2.44 3.11
N LYS A 142 -17.66 1.76 2.64
CA LYS A 142 -18.69 2.38 1.81
C LYS A 142 -19.44 3.52 2.53
N ILE A 143 -19.77 3.32 3.80
CA ILE A 143 -20.43 4.32 4.64
C ILE A 143 -19.51 5.51 4.87
N SER A 144 -18.25 5.26 5.21
CA SER A 144 -17.24 6.31 5.40
C SER A 144 -17.06 7.16 4.15
N MET A 145 -16.89 6.52 2.97
CA MET A 145 -16.78 7.24 1.70
C MET A 145 -18.02 8.08 1.38
N ALA A 146 -19.22 7.58 1.69
CA ALA A 146 -20.46 8.34 1.53
C ALA A 146 -20.51 9.55 2.47
N LYS A 147 -20.16 9.36 3.74
CA LYS A 147 -20.07 10.46 4.72
C LYS A 147 -19.08 11.52 4.29
N ASN A 148 -17.90 11.13 3.80
CA ASN A 148 -16.88 12.05 3.31
C ASN A 148 -17.31 12.84 2.05
N GLN A 149 -18.35 12.38 1.35
CA GLN A 149 -19.02 13.08 0.25
C GLN A 149 -20.29 13.81 0.69
N LEU A 150 -20.51 14.00 1.99
CA LEU A 150 -21.69 14.64 2.60
C LEU A 150 -23.01 13.92 2.29
N MET A 151 -22.95 12.64 1.91
CA MET A 151 -24.14 11.83 1.64
C MET A 151 -24.58 11.13 2.95
N GLY A 152 -25.82 11.37 3.37
CA GLY A 152 -26.50 10.61 4.39
C GLY A 152 -27.20 9.37 3.81
N PRO A 153 -27.88 8.57 4.67
CA PRO A 153 -28.57 7.36 4.23
C PRO A 153 -29.62 7.60 3.14
N ASN A 154 -30.33 8.74 3.16
CA ASN A 154 -31.36 9.08 2.20
C ASN A 154 -30.77 9.42 0.83
N GLU A 155 -29.71 10.24 0.82
CA GLU A 155 -28.98 10.62 -0.39
C GLU A 155 -28.30 9.39 -1.00
N TYR A 156 -27.76 8.50 -0.17
CA TYR A 156 -27.18 7.22 -0.61
C TYR A 156 -28.22 6.35 -1.31
N ALA A 157 -29.39 6.20 -0.69
CA ALA A 157 -30.50 5.42 -1.24
C ALA A 157 -31.10 6.01 -2.54
N ALA A 158 -30.94 7.32 -2.74
CA ALA A 158 -31.38 8.01 -3.96
C ALA A 158 -30.34 8.00 -5.09
N ASN A 159 -29.08 7.61 -4.82
CA ASN A 159 -28.00 7.64 -5.79
C ASN A 159 -27.98 6.36 -6.64
N GLY A 160 -28.46 6.49 -7.90
CA GLY A 160 -28.56 5.35 -8.82
C GLY A 160 -27.22 4.68 -9.17
N GLU A 161 -26.12 5.43 -9.22
CA GLU A 161 -24.80 4.88 -9.52
C GLU A 161 -24.27 4.01 -8.37
N LEU A 162 -24.44 4.48 -7.12
CA LEU A 162 -24.06 3.72 -5.94
C LEU A 162 -24.89 2.44 -5.82
N LEU A 163 -26.21 2.53 -6.04
CA LEU A 163 -27.07 1.36 -6.02
C LEU A 163 -26.69 0.33 -7.09
N GLN A 164 -26.37 0.77 -8.31
CA GLN A 164 -25.91 -0.14 -9.37
C GLN A 164 -24.56 -0.77 -9.05
N ARG A 165 -23.65 -0.03 -8.41
CA ARG A 165 -22.37 -0.56 -7.94
C ARG A 165 -22.60 -1.63 -6.86
N ASP A 166 -23.46 -1.33 -5.88
CA ASP A 166 -23.78 -2.26 -4.80
C ASP A 166 -24.45 -3.54 -5.32
N LEU A 167 -25.32 -3.41 -6.32
CA LEU A 167 -25.91 -4.57 -7.02
C LEU A 167 -24.84 -5.44 -7.71
N ARG A 168 -23.89 -4.82 -8.42
CA ARG A 168 -22.78 -5.55 -9.06
C ARG A 168 -21.88 -6.26 -8.05
N GLU A 169 -21.68 -5.66 -6.88
CA GLU A 169 -20.91 -6.23 -5.78
C GLU A 169 -21.75 -7.20 -4.90
N LYS A 170 -23.01 -7.49 -5.29
CA LYS A 170 -23.95 -8.37 -4.56
C LYS A 170 -24.31 -7.87 -3.15
N MET A 171 -24.25 -6.55 -2.94
CA MET A 171 -24.51 -5.90 -1.65
C MET A 171 -25.64 -4.84 -1.75
N PRO A 172 -26.85 -5.16 -2.26
CA PRO A 172 -27.89 -4.17 -2.49
C PRO A 172 -28.45 -3.50 -1.23
N GLU A 173 -28.24 -4.09 -0.05
CA GLU A 173 -28.80 -3.63 1.22
C GLU A 173 -27.92 -2.60 1.96
N VAL A 174 -26.78 -2.17 1.38
CA VAL A 174 -25.85 -1.22 2.03
C VAL A 174 -26.55 0.05 2.48
N GLY A 175 -27.44 0.61 1.66
CA GLY A 175 -28.22 1.80 2.06
C GLY A 175 -29.09 1.61 3.30
N LYS A 176 -29.71 0.42 3.44
CA LYS A 176 -30.51 0.08 4.63
C LYS A 176 -29.62 -0.14 5.87
N ILE A 177 -28.49 -0.81 5.67
CA ILE A 177 -27.48 -0.99 6.74
C ILE A 177 -26.98 0.38 7.20
N PHE A 178 -26.70 1.29 6.27
CA PHE A 178 -26.27 2.66 6.60
C PHE A 178 -27.32 3.41 7.43
N ALA A 179 -28.60 3.33 7.05
CA ALA A 179 -29.68 3.93 7.83
C ALA A 179 -29.77 3.37 9.26
N ALA A 180 -29.72 2.03 9.38
CA ALA A 180 -29.71 1.34 10.67
C ALA A 180 -28.49 1.72 11.52
N TYR A 181 -27.32 1.82 10.90
CA TYR A 181 -26.07 2.22 11.57
C TYR A 181 -26.17 3.62 12.18
N VAL A 182 -26.60 4.62 11.39
CA VAL A 182 -26.79 5.99 11.88
C VAL A 182 -27.82 6.04 13.02
N GLN A 183 -28.93 5.31 12.89
CA GLN A 183 -29.93 5.24 13.93
C GLN A 183 -29.38 4.63 15.23
N ARG A 184 -28.62 3.54 15.15
CA ARG A 184 -28.02 2.85 16.29
C ARG A 184 -26.95 3.72 16.97
N CYS A 185 -26.11 4.41 16.20
CA CYS A 185 -25.16 5.39 16.74
C CYS A 185 -25.90 6.49 17.53
N LYS A 186 -26.98 7.02 16.98
CA LYS A 186 -27.80 8.04 17.66
C LYS A 186 -28.44 7.51 18.95
N GLN A 187 -29.00 6.29 18.93
CA GLN A 187 -29.58 5.65 20.12
C GLN A 187 -28.53 5.39 21.21
N ALA A 188 -27.31 5.03 20.81
CA ALA A 188 -26.19 4.80 21.73
C ALA A 188 -25.52 6.10 22.22
N ASN A 189 -26.00 7.26 21.81
CA ASN A 189 -25.33 8.54 22.03
C ASN A 189 -23.85 8.46 21.60
N ALA A 190 -23.56 7.94 20.40
CA ALA A 190 -22.23 7.72 19.87
C ALA A 190 -22.07 8.34 18.48
N MET A 191 -20.86 8.78 18.17
CA MET A 191 -20.43 9.30 16.88
C MET A 191 -19.17 8.56 16.46
N ASP A 192 -19.05 8.19 15.20
CA ASP A 192 -17.76 7.74 14.66
C ASP A 192 -16.87 8.93 14.23
N PHE A 193 -15.66 8.66 13.77
CA PHE A 193 -14.74 9.72 13.33
C PHE A 193 -15.28 10.55 12.18
N ASP A 194 -15.99 9.94 11.21
CA ASP A 194 -16.59 10.68 10.10
C ASP A 194 -17.76 11.55 10.58
N ASP A 195 -18.51 11.11 11.61
CA ASP A 195 -19.59 11.88 12.23
C ASP A 195 -19.09 13.17 12.87
N LEU A 196 -17.89 13.18 13.45
CA LEU A 196 -17.32 14.41 14.02
C LEU A 196 -17.24 15.55 13.02
N LEU A 197 -17.01 15.22 11.75
CA LEU A 197 -16.96 16.20 10.66
C LEU A 197 -18.32 16.42 10.02
N THR A 198 -19.03 15.36 9.66
CA THR A 198 -20.32 15.49 8.96
C THR A 198 -21.41 16.12 9.80
N LEU A 199 -21.45 15.82 11.09
CA LEU A 199 -22.40 16.44 12.03
C LEU A 199 -22.01 17.90 12.33
N THR A 200 -20.73 18.25 12.38
CA THR A 200 -20.31 19.66 12.46
C THR A 200 -20.75 20.44 11.22
N PHE A 201 -20.59 19.87 10.03
CA PHE A 201 -21.08 20.50 8.80
C PHE A 201 -22.59 20.69 8.84
N ARG A 202 -23.38 19.68 9.27
CA ARG A 202 -24.83 19.78 9.42
C ARG A 202 -25.23 20.80 10.46
N LEU A 203 -24.56 20.82 11.61
CA LEU A 203 -24.80 21.81 12.66
C LEU A 203 -24.71 23.23 12.11
N PHE A 204 -23.64 23.53 11.38
CA PHE A 204 -23.44 24.87 10.83
C PHE A 204 -24.37 25.18 9.64
N ARG A 205 -24.79 24.17 8.87
CA ARG A 205 -25.76 24.32 7.80
C ARG A 205 -27.18 24.59 8.31
N ASP A 206 -27.60 23.83 9.33
CA ASP A 206 -28.99 23.79 9.78
C ASP A 206 -29.27 24.79 10.91
N HIS A 207 -28.21 25.26 11.63
CA HIS A 207 -28.31 26.23 12.75
C HIS A 207 -27.40 27.44 12.47
N GLU A 208 -27.96 28.43 11.78
CA GLU A 208 -27.21 29.63 11.34
C GLU A 208 -26.74 30.48 12.55
N ASP A 209 -27.48 30.52 13.64
CA ASP A 209 -27.11 31.18 14.89
C ASP A 209 -25.82 30.57 15.49
N ILE A 210 -25.72 29.24 15.50
CA ILE A 210 -24.53 28.55 16.00
C ILE A 210 -23.37 28.78 15.04
N ARG A 211 -23.61 28.66 13.71
CA ARG A 211 -22.59 28.95 12.72
C ARG A 211 -22.00 30.33 12.91
N ARG A 212 -22.84 31.35 13.04
CA ARG A 212 -22.41 32.74 13.29
C ARG A 212 -21.64 32.88 14.61
N LYS A 213 -22.10 32.27 15.70
CA LYS A 213 -21.39 32.26 16.98
C LYS A 213 -19.92 31.88 16.83
N TYR A 214 -19.62 30.85 16.03
CA TYR A 214 -18.24 30.43 15.80
C TYR A 214 -17.54 31.25 14.71
N ALA A 215 -18.23 31.65 13.65
CA ALA A 215 -17.69 32.54 12.62
C ALA A 215 -17.31 33.93 13.20
N ASP A 216 -18.11 34.46 14.14
CA ASP A 216 -17.79 35.73 14.80
C ASP A 216 -16.68 35.59 15.84
N ARG A 217 -16.55 34.41 16.46
CA ARG A 217 -15.48 34.11 17.41
C ARG A 217 -14.11 34.09 16.76
N PHE A 218 -13.98 33.44 15.58
CA PHE A 218 -12.69 33.28 14.90
C PHE A 218 -12.45 34.44 13.92
N ASP A 219 -11.41 35.21 14.21
CA ASP A 219 -11.02 36.32 13.36
C ASP A 219 -10.11 35.88 12.23
N PHE A 220 -9.40 34.77 12.42
CA PHE A 220 -8.50 34.21 11.41
C PHE A 220 -8.48 32.68 11.50
N ILE A 221 -8.55 31.99 10.36
CA ILE A 221 -8.47 30.53 10.24
C ILE A 221 -7.25 30.16 9.41
N LEU A 222 -6.39 29.29 9.95
CA LEU A 222 -5.23 28.75 9.26
C LEU A 222 -5.42 27.23 9.07
N VAL A 223 -5.07 26.74 7.89
CA VAL A 223 -5.17 25.32 7.54
C VAL A 223 -3.86 24.86 6.96
N ASP A 224 -3.22 23.89 7.64
CA ASP A 224 -2.01 23.22 7.15
C ASP A 224 -2.37 22.01 6.28
N GLU A 225 -1.47 21.61 5.39
CA GLU A 225 -1.60 20.46 4.49
C GLU A 225 -2.96 20.47 3.74
N TYR A 226 -3.38 21.63 3.25
CA TYR A 226 -4.72 21.84 2.68
C TYR A 226 -5.05 20.89 1.51
N GLN A 227 -4.06 20.39 0.78
CA GLN A 227 -4.21 19.41 -0.30
C GLN A 227 -4.73 18.05 0.16
N ASP A 228 -4.65 17.74 1.47
CA ASP A 228 -5.13 16.49 2.03
C ASP A 228 -6.55 16.59 2.63
N THR A 229 -7.19 17.77 2.51
CA THR A 229 -8.55 17.97 3.00
C THR A 229 -9.58 17.20 2.18
N ASN A 230 -10.58 16.64 2.85
CA ASN A 230 -11.75 16.08 2.18
C ASN A 230 -12.83 17.16 1.93
N GLN A 231 -13.88 16.79 1.21
CA GLN A 231 -14.98 17.70 0.88
C GLN A 231 -15.68 18.26 2.12
N VAL A 232 -15.83 17.46 3.18
CA VAL A 232 -16.50 17.90 4.43
C VAL A 232 -15.67 18.95 5.14
N GLN A 233 -14.37 18.73 5.30
CA GLN A 233 -13.43 19.65 5.94
C GLN A 233 -13.39 21.01 5.22
N MET A 234 -13.29 20.97 3.89
CA MET A 234 -13.34 22.19 3.08
C MET A 234 -14.65 22.96 3.30
N ASN A 235 -15.79 22.27 3.25
CA ASN A 235 -17.09 22.93 3.43
C ASN A 235 -17.28 23.53 4.83
N ILE A 236 -16.75 22.88 5.90
CA ILE A 236 -16.78 23.46 7.25
C ILE A 236 -15.97 24.76 7.28
N VAL A 237 -14.77 24.76 6.70
CA VAL A 237 -13.92 25.97 6.65
C VAL A 237 -14.65 27.09 5.88
N MET A 238 -15.27 26.77 4.73
CA MET A 238 -16.04 27.74 3.96
C MET A 238 -17.20 28.33 4.75
N GLN A 239 -17.94 27.53 5.52
CA GLN A 239 -19.04 28.02 6.35
C GLN A 239 -18.56 28.95 7.46
N LEU A 240 -17.42 28.67 8.08
CA LEU A 240 -16.83 29.51 9.13
C LEU A 240 -16.23 30.81 8.57
N CYS A 241 -15.71 30.78 7.33
CA CYS A 241 -15.11 31.96 6.70
C CYS A 241 -16.09 32.80 5.88
N LYS A 242 -17.37 32.43 5.83
CA LYS A 242 -18.35 33.00 4.92
C LYS A 242 -18.43 34.54 4.94
N GLU A 243 -18.40 35.14 6.13
CA GLU A 243 -18.50 36.58 6.33
C GLU A 243 -17.16 37.30 6.29
N LYS A 244 -16.20 36.82 7.07
CA LYS A 244 -14.91 37.51 7.25
C LYS A 244 -13.89 37.22 6.14
N GLN A 245 -14.00 36.06 5.50
CA GLN A 245 -13.10 35.57 4.45
C GLN A 245 -11.59 35.59 4.84
N ARG A 246 -11.27 35.59 6.14
CA ARG A 246 -9.89 35.60 6.65
C ARG A 246 -9.41 34.17 6.87
N VAL A 247 -8.95 33.56 5.83
CA VAL A 247 -8.41 32.20 5.82
C VAL A 247 -7.04 32.15 5.14
N CYS A 248 -6.10 31.41 5.72
CA CYS A 248 -4.83 31.09 5.11
C CYS A 248 -4.72 29.57 4.98
N ALA A 249 -4.81 29.08 3.77
CA ALA A 249 -4.55 27.68 3.45
C ALA A 249 -3.10 27.53 2.99
N VAL A 250 -2.37 26.59 3.60
CA VAL A 250 -0.99 26.25 3.21
C VAL A 250 -0.97 24.80 2.74
N GLY A 251 -0.33 24.54 1.62
CA GLY A 251 -0.25 23.18 1.10
C GLY A 251 0.69 23.03 -0.09
N ASP A 252 0.81 21.82 -0.57
CA ASP A 252 1.53 21.44 -1.77
C ASP A 252 0.71 20.41 -2.55
N ASP A 253 0.14 20.82 -3.66
CA ASP A 253 -0.63 19.93 -4.53
C ASP A 253 0.19 18.73 -5.00
N SER A 254 1.51 18.88 -5.14
CA SER A 254 2.44 17.80 -5.48
C SER A 254 2.66 16.80 -4.35
N GLN A 255 2.15 17.05 -3.15
CA GLN A 255 2.18 16.15 -2.00
C GLN A 255 0.79 15.60 -1.60
N SER A 256 -0.21 15.72 -2.47
CA SER A 256 -1.54 15.14 -2.25
C SER A 256 -1.50 13.63 -2.55
N ILE A 257 -1.46 12.80 -1.49
CA ILE A 257 -1.27 11.34 -1.55
C ILE A 257 -2.24 10.54 -0.66
N TYR A 258 -3.35 11.14 -0.23
CA TYR A 258 -4.32 10.51 0.67
C TYR A 258 -5.74 10.41 0.08
N SER A 259 -5.87 10.27 -1.25
CA SER A 259 -7.20 10.10 -1.87
C SER A 259 -7.93 8.85 -1.38
N PHE A 260 -7.19 7.78 -1.07
CA PHE A 260 -7.74 6.54 -0.50
C PHE A 260 -8.35 6.74 0.91
N ARG A 261 -8.07 7.87 1.57
CA ARG A 261 -8.69 8.33 2.82
C ARG A 261 -9.73 9.44 2.62
N GLY A 262 -10.15 9.68 1.38
CA GLY A 262 -11.15 10.68 1.03
C GLY A 262 -10.60 12.09 0.79
N ALA A 263 -9.28 12.29 0.81
CA ALA A 263 -8.69 13.58 0.42
C ALA A 263 -9.04 13.93 -1.03
N ASN A 264 -9.31 15.22 -1.29
CA ASN A 264 -9.65 15.70 -2.61
C ASN A 264 -8.72 16.83 -3.04
N ILE A 265 -7.81 16.53 -3.95
CA ILE A 265 -6.87 17.53 -4.49
C ILE A 265 -7.59 18.73 -5.13
N ASP A 266 -8.82 18.55 -5.64
CA ASP A 266 -9.59 19.64 -6.25
C ASP A 266 -9.85 20.78 -5.26
N ASN A 267 -9.81 20.52 -3.94
CA ASN A 267 -9.96 21.54 -2.92
C ASN A 267 -8.85 22.62 -3.02
N ILE A 268 -7.61 22.20 -3.18
CA ILE A 268 -6.47 23.13 -3.31
C ILE A 268 -6.38 23.71 -4.72
N LEU A 269 -6.62 22.91 -5.78
CA LEU A 269 -6.59 23.37 -7.16
C LEU A 269 -7.64 24.42 -7.45
N ASN A 270 -8.83 24.29 -6.86
CA ASN A 270 -9.96 25.19 -7.05
C ASN A 270 -10.17 26.19 -5.90
N PHE A 271 -9.17 26.38 -5.02
CA PHE A 271 -9.28 27.27 -3.86
C PHE A 271 -9.81 28.67 -4.23
N ARG A 272 -9.31 29.24 -5.33
CA ARG A 272 -9.74 30.56 -5.83
C ARG A 272 -11.19 30.59 -6.37
N CYS A 273 -11.76 29.43 -6.68
CA CYS A 273 -13.18 29.32 -7.03
C CYS A 273 -14.08 29.30 -5.79
N HIS A 274 -13.52 28.87 -4.66
CA HIS A 274 -14.25 28.78 -3.38
C HIS A 274 -14.13 30.06 -2.56
N PHE A 275 -13.02 30.78 -2.67
CA PHE A 275 -12.76 32.05 -1.98
C PHE A 275 -12.48 33.14 -3.01
N ASN A 276 -13.42 34.07 -3.14
CA ASN A 276 -13.29 35.21 -4.04
C ASN A 276 -12.07 36.05 -3.63
N ASP A 277 -11.37 36.60 -4.62
CA ASP A 277 -10.21 37.47 -4.44
C ASP A 277 -9.06 36.84 -3.63
N ALA A 278 -9.00 35.50 -3.56
CA ALA A 278 -7.94 34.81 -2.87
C ALA A 278 -6.56 35.11 -3.48
N LYS A 279 -5.63 35.58 -2.63
CA LYS A 279 -4.26 35.86 -3.04
C LYS A 279 -3.42 34.59 -3.02
N LEU A 280 -2.67 34.36 -4.09
CA LEU A 280 -1.78 33.21 -4.22
C LEU A 280 -0.36 33.63 -3.90
N PHE A 281 0.29 32.94 -2.97
CA PHE A 281 1.71 33.03 -2.66
C PHE A 281 2.40 31.74 -3.02
N LYS A 282 3.61 31.81 -3.59
CA LYS A 282 4.41 30.63 -3.91
C LYS A 282 5.70 30.65 -3.12
N LEU A 283 5.96 29.57 -2.39
CA LEU A 283 7.22 29.34 -1.70
C LEU A 283 8.03 28.32 -2.51
N GLU A 284 8.92 28.82 -3.33
CA GLU A 284 9.66 28.03 -4.32
C GLU A 284 11.09 27.70 -3.86
N GLN A 285 11.64 28.37 -2.84
CA GLN A 285 12.96 28.07 -2.30
C GLN A 285 12.92 26.87 -1.35
N ASN A 286 13.64 25.82 -1.70
CA ASN A 286 13.84 24.63 -0.86
C ASN A 286 15.09 24.81 0.02
N TYR A 287 14.94 24.57 1.33
CA TYR A 287 16.00 24.65 2.33
C TYR A 287 16.48 23.27 2.82
N ARG A 288 15.87 22.19 2.35
CA ARG A 288 16.14 20.83 2.83
C ARG A 288 17.19 20.15 1.99
N SER A 289 16.94 20.02 0.69
CA SER A 289 17.63 19.11 -0.21
C SER A 289 18.68 19.81 -1.07
N THR A 290 19.63 19.02 -1.57
CA THR A 290 20.59 19.48 -2.60
C THR A 290 19.87 19.78 -3.92
N GLN A 291 20.53 20.57 -4.80
CA GLN A 291 19.93 21.01 -6.06
C GLN A 291 19.55 19.85 -6.97
N ASN A 292 20.40 18.80 -7.09
CA ASN A 292 20.12 17.65 -7.93
C ASN A 292 18.88 16.89 -7.50
N ILE A 293 18.65 16.73 -6.20
CA ILE A 293 17.42 16.09 -5.66
C ILE A 293 16.19 16.93 -6.02
N VAL A 294 16.24 18.25 -5.82
CA VAL A 294 15.13 19.14 -6.14
C VAL A 294 14.83 19.14 -7.64
N ASN A 295 15.86 19.24 -8.48
CA ASN A 295 15.69 19.21 -9.93
C ASN A 295 15.12 17.89 -10.44
N ALA A 296 15.55 16.75 -9.88
CA ALA A 296 15.01 15.44 -10.20
C ALA A 296 13.52 15.31 -9.82
N ALA A 297 13.15 15.73 -8.62
CA ALA A 297 11.77 15.77 -8.18
C ALA A 297 10.90 16.68 -9.06
N ASN A 298 11.41 17.85 -9.46
CA ASN A 298 10.72 18.75 -10.39
C ASN A 298 10.52 18.12 -11.77
N SER A 299 11.54 17.43 -12.31
CA SER A 299 11.43 16.80 -13.62
C SER A 299 10.34 15.73 -13.63
N LEU A 300 10.25 14.92 -12.58
CA LEU A 300 9.22 13.91 -12.38
C LEU A 300 7.81 14.53 -12.32
N ILE A 301 7.61 15.49 -11.42
CA ILE A 301 6.27 16.01 -11.14
C ILE A 301 5.70 16.86 -12.31
N LYS A 302 6.53 17.39 -13.20
CA LYS A 302 6.10 18.12 -14.40
C LYS A 302 5.25 17.28 -15.35
N HIS A 303 5.28 15.95 -15.24
CA HIS A 303 4.41 15.06 -16.02
C HIS A 303 2.96 15.01 -15.53
N ASN A 304 2.66 15.52 -14.34
CA ASN A 304 1.29 15.68 -13.89
C ASN A 304 0.64 16.89 -14.60
N ARG A 305 -0.59 16.69 -15.07
CA ARG A 305 -1.35 17.76 -15.75
C ARG A 305 -2.11 18.63 -14.76
N ASN A 306 -2.67 18.00 -13.74
CA ASN A 306 -3.48 18.66 -12.72
C ASN A 306 -2.60 19.13 -11.58
N GLN A 307 -2.01 20.31 -11.72
CA GLN A 307 -1.12 20.91 -10.72
C GLN A 307 -1.12 22.44 -10.81
N ILE A 308 -0.71 23.07 -9.72
CA ILE A 308 -0.46 24.53 -9.69
C ILE A 308 0.99 24.76 -10.12
N PRO A 309 1.25 25.47 -11.24
CA PRO A 309 2.61 25.69 -11.71
C PRO A 309 3.50 26.37 -10.67
N LYS A 310 4.65 25.75 -10.39
CA LYS A 310 5.68 26.25 -9.47
C LYS A 310 7.06 25.72 -9.90
N ASP A 311 8.10 26.49 -9.67
CA ASP A 311 9.47 26.09 -9.95
C ASP A 311 10.27 26.10 -8.64
N VAL A 312 10.32 24.93 -7.99
CA VAL A 312 11.05 24.77 -6.74
C VAL A 312 12.55 24.74 -7.03
N TYR A 313 13.33 25.55 -6.32
CA TYR A 313 14.78 25.61 -6.47
C TYR A 313 15.48 25.52 -5.10
N SER A 314 16.73 25.11 -5.09
CA SER A 314 17.57 25.07 -3.88
C SER A 314 18.84 25.90 -4.08
N GLU A 315 19.23 26.64 -3.04
CA GLU A 315 20.52 27.33 -2.96
C GLU A 315 21.59 26.52 -2.20
N ASN A 316 21.22 25.32 -1.74
CA ASN A 316 22.15 24.37 -1.15
C ASN A 316 23.17 23.90 -2.21
N ALA A 317 24.17 23.10 -1.80
CA ALA A 317 25.14 22.52 -2.72
C ALA A 317 24.44 21.73 -3.85
N GLU A 318 25.09 21.63 -5.00
CA GLU A 318 24.61 20.86 -6.14
C GLU A 318 24.28 19.41 -5.72
N GLY A 319 25.17 18.81 -4.90
CA GLY A 319 25.02 17.46 -4.37
C GLY A 319 25.29 16.36 -5.39
N GLU A 320 25.13 15.13 -4.98
CA GLU A 320 25.23 13.96 -5.86
C GLU A 320 23.97 13.83 -6.72
N LYS A 321 24.10 13.23 -7.90
CA LYS A 321 22.95 12.81 -8.72
C LYS A 321 22.22 11.69 -8.01
N LEU A 322 20.96 11.48 -8.34
CA LEU A 322 20.23 10.32 -7.85
C LEU A 322 20.91 9.04 -8.36
N LEU A 323 21.22 8.13 -7.45
CA LEU A 323 21.87 6.86 -7.80
C LEU A 323 20.77 5.84 -8.15
N TYR A 324 20.83 5.26 -9.36
CA TYR A 324 19.92 4.19 -9.77
C TYR A 324 20.66 2.86 -9.86
N GLN A 325 20.18 1.87 -9.12
CA GLN A 325 20.81 0.55 -8.96
C GLN A 325 19.79 -0.57 -9.24
N PRO A 326 19.69 -1.06 -10.47
CA PRO A 326 18.85 -2.21 -10.79
C PRO A 326 19.42 -3.49 -10.19
N ALA A 327 18.58 -4.27 -9.52
CA ALA A 327 18.89 -5.58 -9.00
C ALA A 327 18.23 -6.68 -9.84
N TYR A 328 18.79 -7.89 -9.80
CA TYR A 328 18.17 -9.04 -10.45
C TYR A 328 16.98 -9.58 -9.63
N SER A 329 17.09 -9.58 -8.29
CA SER A 329 16.04 -10.07 -7.39
C SER A 329 15.86 -9.14 -6.19
N ASP A 330 14.75 -9.30 -5.46
CA ASP A 330 14.46 -8.60 -4.20
C ASP A 330 15.54 -8.82 -3.12
N LYS A 331 16.19 -9.98 -3.13
CA LYS A 331 17.31 -10.28 -2.23
C LYS A 331 18.59 -9.56 -2.62
N GLU A 332 18.89 -9.51 -3.91
CA GLU A 332 20.02 -8.73 -4.39
C GLU A 332 19.77 -7.24 -4.12
N GLU A 333 18.53 -6.75 -4.29
CA GLU A 333 18.15 -5.39 -3.93
C GLU A 333 18.46 -5.10 -2.46
N ALA A 334 18.02 -5.96 -1.55
CA ALA A 334 18.30 -5.83 -0.12
C ALA A 334 19.81 -5.90 0.21
N LEU A 335 20.56 -6.75 -0.50
CA LEU A 335 22.02 -6.86 -0.35
C LEU A 335 22.74 -5.60 -0.84
N ILE A 336 22.33 -5.01 -1.96
CA ILE A 336 22.88 -3.76 -2.50
C ILE A 336 22.66 -2.65 -1.49
N VAL A 337 21.42 -2.47 -1.02
CA VAL A 337 21.06 -1.44 -0.04
C VAL A 337 21.85 -1.59 1.26
N SER A 338 21.99 -2.81 1.80
CA SER A 338 22.75 -3.04 3.03
C SER A 338 24.24 -2.76 2.88
N LYS A 339 24.83 -3.06 1.73
CA LYS A 339 26.21 -2.69 1.41
C LYS A 339 26.40 -1.19 1.32
N ASP A 340 25.48 -0.52 0.66
CA ASP A 340 25.53 0.94 0.50
C ASP A 340 25.34 1.67 1.82
N ILE A 341 24.45 1.22 2.71
CA ILE A 341 24.35 1.77 4.05
C ILE A 341 25.71 1.68 4.78
N LYS A 342 26.36 0.51 4.73
CA LYS A 342 27.68 0.33 5.37
C LYS A 342 28.78 1.15 4.69
N ARG A 343 28.70 1.31 3.36
CA ARG A 343 29.62 2.14 2.58
C ARG A 343 29.49 3.61 2.97
N PHE A 344 28.26 4.15 2.88
CA PHE A 344 27.98 5.55 3.19
C PHE A 344 28.24 5.89 4.66
N LYS A 345 27.85 5.00 5.60
CA LYS A 345 28.19 5.18 7.02
C LYS A 345 29.68 5.37 7.26
N ARG A 346 30.53 4.64 6.51
CA ARG A 346 32.00 4.77 6.64
C ARG A 346 32.57 5.98 5.93
N MET A 347 31.95 6.37 4.79
CA MET A 347 32.45 7.49 3.97
C MET A 347 32.10 8.84 4.59
N ASP A 348 30.89 8.96 5.11
CA ASP A 348 30.31 10.25 5.55
C ASP A 348 30.31 10.40 7.07
N ASP A 349 30.87 9.45 7.83
CA ASP A 349 30.90 9.38 9.31
C ASP A 349 29.51 9.64 9.92
N CYS A 350 28.49 9.02 9.35
CA CYS A 350 27.10 9.20 9.72
C CYS A 350 26.56 8.02 10.54
N GLU A 351 25.41 8.22 11.19
CA GLU A 351 24.76 7.20 12.03
C GLU A 351 23.69 6.40 11.25
N TYR A 352 23.27 5.25 11.80
CA TYR A 352 22.20 4.45 11.20
C TYR A 352 20.84 5.16 11.18
N SER A 353 20.62 6.13 12.05
CA SER A 353 19.42 6.99 12.06
C SER A 353 19.30 7.89 10.84
N ASP A 354 20.40 8.13 10.13
CA ASP A 354 20.46 9.02 8.96
C ASP A 354 19.95 8.34 7.68
N PHE A 355 19.65 7.04 7.76
CA PHE A 355 19.18 6.25 6.63
C PHE A 355 17.70 5.89 6.75
N ALA A 356 16.96 6.06 5.65
CA ALA A 356 15.60 5.58 5.51
C ALA A 356 15.42 4.71 4.27
N ILE A 357 14.68 3.61 4.41
CA ILE A 357 14.23 2.74 3.34
C ILE A 357 12.74 2.97 3.13
N LEU A 358 12.39 3.47 1.96
CA LEU A 358 11.01 3.80 1.61
C LEU A 358 10.48 2.81 0.56
N TYR A 359 9.40 2.12 0.89
CA TYR A 359 8.76 1.14 0.02
C TYR A 359 7.27 1.46 -0.19
N ARG A 360 6.68 0.90 -1.26
CA ARG A 360 5.26 1.13 -1.59
C ARG A 360 4.32 0.36 -0.68
N THR A 361 4.64 -0.88 -0.35
CA THR A 361 3.83 -1.75 0.52
C THR A 361 4.66 -2.35 1.64
N ASN A 362 3.98 -2.65 2.76
CA ASN A 362 4.65 -3.22 3.94
C ASN A 362 5.22 -4.63 3.69
N ALA A 363 4.71 -5.37 2.72
CA ALA A 363 5.22 -6.70 2.38
C ALA A 363 6.70 -6.65 1.95
N GLN A 364 7.10 -5.58 1.27
CA GLN A 364 8.48 -5.40 0.79
C GLN A 364 9.53 -5.31 1.91
N SER A 365 9.13 -5.07 3.17
CA SER A 365 10.09 -4.95 4.28
C SER A 365 10.85 -6.25 4.57
N ARG A 366 10.27 -7.42 4.27
CA ARG A 366 10.81 -8.74 4.67
C ARG A 366 12.24 -8.99 4.18
N SER A 367 12.48 -8.82 2.89
CA SER A 367 13.82 -9.06 2.31
C SER A 367 14.88 -8.14 2.94
N PHE A 368 14.53 -6.88 3.25
CA PHE A 368 15.41 -5.95 3.95
C PHE A 368 15.61 -6.33 5.41
N GLU A 369 14.57 -6.72 6.12
CA GLU A 369 14.65 -7.18 7.51
C GLU A 369 15.57 -8.40 7.65
N GLU A 370 15.41 -9.39 6.77
CA GLU A 370 16.25 -10.59 6.75
C GLU A 370 17.72 -10.26 6.46
N GLU A 371 17.97 -9.43 5.43
CA GLU A 371 19.34 -9.06 5.06
C GLU A 371 20.01 -8.17 6.13
N PHE A 372 19.29 -7.22 6.73
CA PHE A 372 19.83 -6.36 7.78
C PHE A 372 20.23 -7.16 9.02
N ARG A 373 19.47 -8.21 9.37
CA ARG A 373 19.82 -9.13 10.45
C ARG A 373 21.08 -9.93 10.13
N LYS A 374 21.18 -10.49 8.92
CA LYS A 374 22.38 -11.20 8.45
C LYS A 374 23.61 -10.29 8.51
N GLN A 375 23.44 -9.01 8.21
CA GLN A 375 24.52 -8.02 8.18
C GLN A 375 24.78 -7.32 9.52
N GLY A 376 23.97 -7.56 10.54
CA GLY A 376 24.06 -6.89 11.85
C GLY A 376 23.76 -5.38 11.77
N ILE A 377 22.85 -4.94 10.85
CA ILE A 377 22.42 -3.55 10.72
C ILE A 377 21.20 -3.36 11.61
N PRO A 378 21.26 -2.46 12.62
CA PRO A 378 20.10 -2.17 13.46
C PRO A 378 19.05 -1.38 12.66
N TYR A 379 17.78 -1.79 12.76
CA TYR A 379 16.68 -1.13 12.06
C TYR A 379 15.43 -0.98 12.94
N ARG A 380 14.51 -0.13 12.49
CA ARG A 380 13.20 0.08 13.09
C ARG A 380 12.14 0.26 11.99
N ILE A 381 10.99 -0.41 12.14
CA ILE A 381 9.87 -0.25 11.24
C ILE A 381 8.93 0.81 11.78
N TYR A 382 8.70 1.86 10.99
CA TYR A 382 7.76 2.92 11.31
C TYR A 382 6.34 2.59 10.82
N GLY A 383 5.38 2.73 11.73
CA GLY A 383 3.97 2.56 11.41
C GLY A 383 3.51 1.12 11.20
N GLY A 384 4.32 0.15 11.60
CA GLY A 384 3.99 -1.27 11.46
C GLY A 384 4.71 -2.15 12.50
N LEU A 385 4.20 -3.38 12.61
CA LEU A 385 4.90 -4.46 13.30
C LEU A 385 5.95 -5.06 12.34
N SER A 386 7.03 -5.58 12.90
CA SER A 386 7.95 -6.44 12.15
C SER A 386 7.17 -7.51 11.40
N PHE A 387 7.66 -7.93 10.24
CA PHE A 387 6.96 -8.88 9.37
C PHE A 387 6.48 -10.11 10.14
N TYR A 388 7.36 -10.73 10.92
CA TYR A 388 7.04 -11.93 11.68
C TYR A 388 6.18 -11.68 12.93
N GLN A 389 5.94 -10.42 13.31
CA GLN A 389 5.04 -10.03 14.41
C GLN A 389 3.63 -9.73 13.95
N ARG A 390 3.36 -9.66 12.63
CA ARG A 390 2.02 -9.44 12.08
C ARG A 390 1.10 -10.58 12.45
N LYS A 391 -0.16 -10.24 12.72
CA LYS A 391 -1.15 -11.18 13.26
C LYS A 391 -1.30 -12.42 12.39
N GLU A 392 -1.52 -12.27 11.09
CA GLU A 392 -1.71 -13.35 10.12
C GLU A 392 -0.48 -14.26 10.03
N ILE A 393 0.72 -13.69 10.12
CA ILE A 393 1.99 -14.46 10.11
C ILE A 393 2.16 -15.21 11.42
N LYS A 394 1.88 -14.59 12.57
CA LYS A 394 1.88 -15.27 13.87
C LYS A 394 0.85 -16.40 13.95
N ASP A 395 -0.29 -16.23 13.30
CA ASP A 395 -1.32 -17.28 13.26
C ASP A 395 -0.82 -18.50 12.47
N ILE A 396 -0.13 -18.30 11.34
CA ILE A 396 0.49 -19.36 10.56
C ILE A 396 1.65 -20.03 11.32
N ILE A 397 2.54 -19.23 11.90
CA ILE A 397 3.66 -19.73 12.71
C ILE A 397 3.14 -20.56 13.90
N ALA A 398 2.00 -20.23 14.49
CA ALA A 398 1.40 -21.03 15.55
C ALA A 398 0.95 -22.41 15.05
N TYR A 399 0.45 -22.54 13.80
CA TYR A 399 0.24 -23.85 13.18
C TYR A 399 1.55 -24.62 13.04
N PHE A 400 2.58 -23.97 12.54
CA PHE A 400 3.90 -24.56 12.36
C PHE A 400 4.48 -25.07 13.69
N ARG A 401 4.36 -24.25 14.74
CA ARG A 401 4.83 -24.60 16.09
C ARG A 401 4.07 -25.80 16.64
N LEU A 402 2.73 -25.85 16.48
CA LEU A 402 1.94 -26.98 16.96
C LEU A 402 2.23 -28.27 16.17
N VAL A 403 2.54 -28.17 14.89
CA VAL A 403 2.94 -29.31 14.06
C VAL A 403 4.32 -29.83 14.46
N ALA A 404 5.27 -28.93 14.74
CA ALA A 404 6.62 -29.30 15.19
C ALA A 404 6.64 -29.78 16.65
N ASN A 405 5.78 -29.19 17.50
CA ASN A 405 5.66 -29.54 18.93
C ASN A 405 4.18 -29.53 19.33
N PRO A 406 3.50 -30.67 19.34
CA PRO A 406 2.10 -30.79 19.75
C PRO A 406 1.80 -30.36 21.19
N ASP A 407 2.80 -30.31 22.05
CA ASP A 407 2.66 -29.89 23.45
C ASP A 407 2.74 -28.37 23.65
N ASP A 408 2.89 -27.59 22.57
CA ASP A 408 2.90 -26.13 22.62
C ASP A 408 1.50 -25.59 22.93
N GLU A 409 1.28 -25.30 24.21
CA GLU A 409 0.00 -24.84 24.75
C GLU A 409 -0.44 -23.51 24.16
N GLU A 410 0.49 -22.57 23.96
CA GLU A 410 0.17 -21.24 23.43
C GLU A 410 -0.17 -21.30 21.93
N ALA A 411 0.55 -22.08 21.15
CA ALA A 411 0.22 -22.34 19.76
C ALA A 411 -1.15 -23.03 19.65
N PHE A 412 -1.42 -24.03 20.47
CA PHE A 412 -2.70 -24.72 20.52
C PHE A 412 -3.87 -23.77 20.80
N LYS A 413 -3.78 -22.94 21.86
CA LYS A 413 -4.83 -21.97 22.22
C LYS A 413 -5.09 -20.97 21.11
N ARG A 414 -4.04 -20.55 20.41
CA ARG A 414 -4.14 -19.57 19.35
C ARG A 414 -4.90 -20.08 18.13
N ILE A 415 -4.67 -21.33 17.73
CA ILE A 415 -5.16 -21.82 16.44
C ILE A 415 -6.37 -22.78 16.52
N ILE A 416 -6.71 -23.31 17.68
CA ILE A 416 -7.79 -24.30 17.81
C ILE A 416 -9.12 -23.83 17.21
N ASN A 417 -9.42 -22.55 17.30
CA ASN A 417 -10.60 -21.93 16.71
C ASN A 417 -10.29 -20.86 15.64
N TYR A 418 -9.10 -20.87 15.10
CA TYR A 418 -8.71 -19.98 14.00
C TYR A 418 -8.12 -20.78 12.83
N PRO A 419 -8.71 -20.70 11.62
CA PRO A 419 -10.02 -20.12 11.26
C PRO A 419 -11.20 -20.68 12.04
N THR A 420 -12.32 -19.98 12.05
CA THR A 420 -13.45 -20.29 12.93
C THR A 420 -13.99 -21.74 12.73
N ARG A 421 -13.86 -22.58 13.76
CA ARG A 421 -14.32 -23.98 13.77
C ARG A 421 -15.50 -24.22 14.70
N GLY A 422 -15.98 -23.18 15.38
CA GLY A 422 -17.05 -23.25 16.36
C GLY A 422 -16.63 -23.97 17.65
N ILE A 423 -15.36 -23.89 18.00
CA ILE A 423 -14.77 -24.32 19.29
C ILE A 423 -14.62 -23.07 20.15
N GLY A 424 -15.62 -22.77 20.99
CA GLY A 424 -15.63 -21.56 21.81
C GLY A 424 -14.71 -21.63 23.02
N ALA A 425 -14.46 -20.46 23.64
CA ALA A 425 -13.60 -20.30 24.82
C ALA A 425 -14.00 -21.24 25.99
N THR A 426 -15.28 -21.48 26.19
CA THR A 426 -15.77 -22.40 27.23
C THR A 426 -15.32 -23.85 26.98
N THR A 427 -15.20 -24.28 25.73
CA THR A 427 -14.67 -25.60 25.39
C THR A 427 -13.15 -25.66 25.61
N VAL A 428 -12.44 -24.60 25.19
CA VAL A 428 -10.98 -24.50 25.39
C VAL A 428 -10.66 -24.52 26.88
N ASN A 429 -11.40 -23.78 27.72
CA ASN A 429 -11.21 -23.79 29.17
C ASN A 429 -11.42 -25.20 29.77
N LYS A 430 -12.45 -25.95 29.32
CA LYS A 430 -12.64 -27.34 29.75
C LYS A 430 -11.48 -28.26 29.39
N VAL A 431 -10.89 -28.08 28.23
CA VAL A 431 -9.69 -28.84 27.84
C VAL A 431 -8.52 -28.46 28.75
N ILE A 432 -8.32 -27.18 29.03
CA ILE A 432 -7.27 -26.67 29.93
C ILE A 432 -7.44 -27.22 31.37
N ASP A 433 -8.67 -27.15 31.91
CA ASP A 433 -8.96 -27.62 33.25
C ASP A 433 -8.74 -29.15 33.37
N CYS A 434 -9.15 -29.89 32.33
CA CYS A 434 -8.92 -31.32 32.23
C CYS A 434 -7.40 -31.64 32.18
N ALA A 435 -6.67 -30.98 31.34
CA ALA A 435 -5.22 -31.12 31.17
C ALA A 435 -4.47 -30.86 32.49
N ARG A 436 -4.83 -29.79 33.20
CA ARG A 436 -4.26 -29.45 34.52
C ARG A 436 -4.57 -30.52 35.59
N SER A 437 -5.81 -31.05 35.58
CA SER A 437 -6.21 -32.06 36.56
C SER A 437 -5.55 -33.41 36.34
N GLN A 438 -5.13 -33.72 35.13
CA GLN A 438 -4.50 -34.98 34.73
C GLN A 438 -2.99 -34.85 34.55
N GLU A 439 -2.43 -33.66 34.69
CA GLU A 439 -0.98 -33.34 34.47
C GLU A 439 -0.46 -33.76 33.09
N VAL A 440 -1.29 -33.58 32.03
CA VAL A 440 -0.97 -33.93 30.64
C VAL A 440 -1.12 -32.73 29.74
N SER A 441 -0.63 -32.80 28.47
CA SER A 441 -0.74 -31.74 27.51
C SER A 441 -2.17 -31.55 26.98
N LEU A 442 -2.47 -30.37 26.45
CA LEU A 442 -3.78 -30.07 25.79
C LEU A 442 -4.01 -30.98 24.59
N TRP A 443 -2.91 -31.32 23.88
CA TRP A 443 -2.93 -32.22 22.74
C TRP A 443 -3.33 -33.63 23.12
N GLU A 444 -2.80 -34.11 24.23
CA GLU A 444 -3.10 -35.44 24.74
C GLU A 444 -4.56 -35.58 25.17
N ILE A 445 -5.14 -34.55 25.81
CA ILE A 445 -6.59 -34.50 26.13
C ILE A 445 -7.45 -34.63 24.89
N ILE A 446 -7.17 -33.88 23.82
CA ILE A 446 -7.99 -33.97 22.60
C ILE A 446 -7.72 -35.22 21.78
N SER A 447 -6.58 -35.89 21.99
CA SER A 447 -6.22 -37.14 21.36
C SER A 447 -6.96 -38.33 21.98
N SER A 448 -7.23 -38.27 23.28
CA SER A 448 -7.91 -39.34 24.04
C SER A 448 -8.96 -38.78 25.01
N PRO A 449 -9.97 -38.03 24.51
CA PRO A 449 -10.89 -37.26 25.35
C PRO A 449 -11.75 -38.12 26.26
N GLU A 450 -12.07 -39.35 25.85
CA GLU A 450 -12.84 -40.33 26.67
C GLU A 450 -11.99 -40.91 27.81
N HIS A 451 -10.71 -41.18 27.55
CA HIS A 451 -9.77 -41.68 28.55
C HIS A 451 -9.60 -40.71 29.72
N TYR A 452 -9.50 -39.40 29.39
CA TYR A 452 -9.31 -38.33 30.39
C TYR A 452 -10.62 -37.74 30.90
N GLY A 453 -11.79 -38.26 30.49
CA GLY A 453 -13.09 -37.83 30.98
C GLY A 453 -13.47 -36.42 30.60
N LEU A 454 -13.06 -35.90 29.42
CA LEU A 454 -13.38 -34.56 28.96
C LEU A 454 -14.89 -34.32 28.81
N ALA A 455 -15.46 -33.47 29.69
CA ALA A 455 -16.89 -33.24 29.80
C ALA A 455 -17.41 -32.24 28.73
N VAL A 456 -17.55 -32.66 27.48
CA VAL A 456 -18.10 -31.88 26.35
C VAL A 456 -19.15 -32.68 25.59
N ASN A 457 -20.02 -32.00 24.85
CA ASN A 457 -21.04 -32.70 24.07
C ASN A 457 -20.45 -33.37 22.81
N LYS A 458 -21.21 -34.37 22.25
CA LYS A 458 -20.78 -35.14 21.08
C LYS A 458 -20.40 -34.26 19.87
N GLY A 459 -21.18 -33.19 19.61
CA GLY A 459 -20.87 -32.27 18.50
C GLY A 459 -19.58 -31.52 18.70
N THR A 460 -19.21 -31.19 19.93
CA THR A 460 -17.92 -30.58 20.27
C THR A 460 -16.78 -31.58 20.15
N LEU A 461 -16.98 -32.83 20.58
CA LEU A 461 -15.97 -33.90 20.38
C LEU A 461 -15.65 -34.08 18.91
N THR A 462 -16.65 -34.10 18.03
CA THR A 462 -16.46 -34.22 16.57
C THR A 462 -15.63 -33.05 16.02
N LYS A 463 -15.82 -31.83 16.54
CA LYS A 463 -15.03 -30.67 16.12
C LYS A 463 -13.57 -30.74 16.59
N LEU A 464 -13.35 -31.15 17.82
CA LEU A 464 -12.02 -31.40 18.38
C LEU A 464 -11.28 -32.48 17.61
N ASP A 465 -11.97 -33.58 17.30
CA ASP A 465 -11.40 -34.69 16.52
C ASP A 465 -11.03 -34.27 15.08
N LYS A 466 -11.88 -33.49 14.42
CA LYS A 466 -11.54 -32.91 13.10
C LYS A 466 -10.28 -32.04 13.16
N PHE A 467 -10.14 -31.21 14.21
CA PHE A 467 -8.94 -30.40 14.39
C PHE A 467 -7.72 -31.28 14.66
N ARG A 468 -7.86 -32.31 15.54
CA ARG A 468 -6.80 -33.28 15.83
C ARG A 468 -6.33 -33.99 14.54
N LEU A 469 -7.27 -34.53 13.76
CA LEU A 469 -6.95 -35.22 12.49
C LEU A 469 -6.23 -34.30 11.50
N LEU A 470 -6.64 -33.05 11.39
CA LEU A 470 -5.98 -32.06 10.54
C LEU A 470 -4.52 -31.85 10.96
N ILE A 471 -4.28 -31.59 12.24
CA ILE A 471 -2.90 -31.36 12.73
C ILE A 471 -2.07 -32.65 12.63
N SER A 472 -2.63 -33.83 12.94
CA SER A 472 -1.94 -35.13 12.81
C SER A 472 -1.49 -35.39 11.37
N SER A 473 -2.30 -35.05 10.37
CA SER A 473 -1.93 -35.18 8.95
C SER A 473 -0.74 -34.30 8.55
N PHE A 474 -0.57 -33.13 9.18
CA PHE A 474 0.60 -32.28 8.98
C PHE A 474 1.84 -32.82 9.71
N ILE A 475 1.67 -33.32 10.93
CA ILE A 475 2.77 -33.95 11.70
C ILE A 475 3.36 -35.13 10.93
N GLU A 476 2.52 -35.99 10.34
CA GLU A 476 2.97 -37.13 9.54
C GLU A 476 3.82 -36.70 8.33
N ARG A 477 3.49 -35.55 7.73
CA ARG A 477 4.20 -35.00 6.56
C ARG A 477 5.43 -34.16 6.91
N ALA A 478 5.56 -33.70 8.14
CA ALA A 478 6.55 -32.69 8.56
C ALA A 478 8.02 -33.05 8.26
N ASN A 479 8.35 -34.37 8.28
CA ASN A 479 9.69 -34.87 7.96
C ASN A 479 9.79 -35.54 6.59
N GLN A 480 8.73 -35.46 5.75
CA GLN A 480 8.69 -36.11 4.46
C GLN A 480 8.78 -35.11 3.29
N VAL A 481 8.31 -33.90 3.50
CA VAL A 481 8.30 -32.82 2.53
C VAL A 481 9.04 -31.60 3.09
N ASP A 482 9.54 -30.74 2.21
CA ASP A 482 10.19 -29.50 2.64
C ASP A 482 9.20 -28.49 3.24
N VAL A 483 9.71 -27.47 3.93
CA VAL A 483 8.89 -26.49 4.65
C VAL A 483 7.98 -25.67 3.73
N TYR A 484 8.36 -25.48 2.48
CA TYR A 484 7.53 -24.75 1.52
C TYR A 484 6.28 -25.57 1.15
N GLU A 485 6.47 -26.84 0.75
CA GLU A 485 5.36 -27.75 0.43
C GLU A 485 4.43 -27.96 1.63
N LEU A 486 5.00 -28.18 2.82
CA LEU A 486 4.21 -28.34 4.04
C LEU A 486 3.49 -27.04 4.42
N GLY A 487 4.15 -25.91 4.31
CA GLY A 487 3.60 -24.60 4.64
C GLY A 487 2.45 -24.21 3.73
N GLU A 488 2.58 -24.44 2.42
CA GLU A 488 1.47 -24.24 1.47
C GLU A 488 0.28 -25.12 1.82
N ALA A 489 0.52 -26.41 2.14
CA ALA A 489 -0.52 -27.34 2.56
C ALA A 489 -1.21 -26.88 3.85
N ILE A 490 -0.46 -26.49 4.88
CA ILE A 490 -1.00 -25.99 6.15
C ILE A 490 -1.88 -24.75 5.91
N ILE A 491 -1.41 -23.78 5.17
CA ILE A 491 -2.13 -22.51 4.88
C ILE A 491 -3.44 -22.81 4.13
N LYS A 492 -3.44 -23.72 3.17
CA LYS A 492 -4.58 -24.07 2.35
C LYS A 492 -5.59 -24.97 3.09
N GLU A 493 -5.13 -26.07 3.67
CA GLU A 493 -5.99 -27.10 4.30
C GLU A 493 -6.54 -26.63 5.65
N SER A 494 -5.82 -25.77 6.39
CA SER A 494 -6.34 -25.14 7.61
C SER A 494 -7.51 -24.19 7.33
N GLY A 495 -7.61 -23.64 6.13
CA GLY A 495 -8.59 -22.64 5.72
C GLY A 495 -8.16 -21.18 5.90
N ILE A 496 -6.92 -20.91 6.35
CA ILE A 496 -6.37 -19.55 6.52
C ILE A 496 -6.40 -18.79 5.19
N SER A 497 -5.91 -19.42 4.11
CA SER A 497 -5.93 -18.84 2.78
C SER A 497 -7.37 -18.44 2.37
N ALA A 498 -8.33 -19.34 2.54
CA ALA A 498 -9.72 -19.06 2.20
C ALA A 498 -10.30 -17.89 3.03
N GLU A 499 -9.96 -17.78 4.32
CA GLU A 499 -10.41 -16.67 5.17
C GLU A 499 -9.82 -15.33 4.72
N ILE A 500 -8.52 -15.29 4.41
CA ILE A 500 -7.83 -14.07 3.97
C ILE A 500 -8.31 -13.65 2.57
N PHE A 501 -8.33 -14.56 1.59
CA PHE A 501 -8.73 -14.22 0.21
C PHE A 501 -10.23 -13.93 0.05
N ASN A 502 -11.07 -14.48 0.92
CA ASN A 502 -12.51 -14.16 0.97
C ASN A 502 -12.79 -12.91 1.85
N GLY A 503 -11.80 -12.31 2.49
CA GLY A 503 -11.91 -11.18 3.42
C GLY A 503 -12.48 -9.89 2.83
N GLY A 504 -12.45 -9.69 1.49
CA GLY A 504 -12.86 -8.47 0.80
C GLY A 504 -11.67 -7.76 0.15
N LYS A 505 -11.95 -6.61 -0.48
CA LYS A 505 -10.93 -5.78 -1.14
C LYS A 505 -10.64 -4.48 -0.36
N ASP A 506 -10.77 -4.52 0.96
CA ASP A 506 -10.29 -3.40 1.77
C ASP A 506 -8.77 -3.43 1.90
N ALA A 507 -8.17 -2.27 2.15
CA ALA A 507 -6.71 -2.12 2.19
C ALA A 507 -6.03 -3.04 3.23
N ASP A 508 -6.68 -3.28 4.36
CA ASP A 508 -6.18 -4.14 5.43
C ASP A 508 -6.12 -5.62 4.98
N ASN A 509 -7.15 -6.05 4.26
CA ASN A 509 -7.20 -7.42 3.76
C ASN A 509 -6.26 -7.65 2.57
N ILE A 510 -6.08 -6.64 1.70
CA ILE A 510 -5.08 -6.69 0.63
C ILE A 510 -3.68 -6.82 1.24
N ALA A 511 -3.38 -6.02 2.28
CA ALA A 511 -2.10 -6.11 2.97
C ALA A 511 -1.86 -7.50 3.60
N ARG A 512 -2.92 -8.16 4.13
CA ARG A 512 -2.81 -9.53 4.64
C ARG A 512 -2.57 -10.56 3.54
N GLN A 513 -3.18 -10.36 2.37
CA GLN A 513 -2.93 -11.21 1.20
C GLN A 513 -1.48 -11.09 0.76
N GLU A 514 -0.97 -9.86 0.60
CA GLU A 514 0.43 -9.59 0.28
C GLU A 514 1.39 -10.21 1.32
N ASN A 515 1.06 -10.09 2.61
CA ASN A 515 1.87 -10.68 3.69
C ASN A 515 1.90 -12.20 3.61
N LEU A 516 0.77 -12.84 3.30
CA LEU A 516 0.69 -14.28 3.15
C LEU A 516 1.53 -14.77 1.97
N GLU A 517 1.45 -14.10 0.84
CA GLU A 517 2.21 -14.40 -0.36
C GLU A 517 3.71 -14.22 -0.13
N GLU A 518 4.07 -13.14 0.54
CA GLU A 518 5.45 -12.84 0.90
C GLU A 518 6.01 -13.88 1.90
N PHE A 519 5.18 -14.39 2.81
CA PHE A 519 5.56 -15.46 3.73
C PHE A 519 5.84 -16.77 2.98
N LEU A 520 4.98 -17.15 2.02
CA LEU A 520 5.19 -18.30 1.14
C LEU A 520 6.47 -18.15 0.31
N SER A 521 6.71 -16.97 -0.25
CA SER A 521 7.94 -16.64 -0.96
C SER A 521 9.18 -16.84 -0.07
N GLY A 522 9.09 -16.40 1.20
CA GLY A 522 10.18 -16.58 2.17
C GLY A 522 10.52 -18.06 2.43
N MET A 523 9.52 -18.91 2.57
CA MET A 523 9.74 -20.34 2.76
C MET A 523 10.34 -21.01 1.54
N GLN A 524 9.86 -20.68 0.34
CA GLN A 524 10.42 -21.20 -0.91
C GLN A 524 11.88 -20.83 -1.04
N THR A 525 12.20 -19.59 -0.78
CA THR A 525 13.57 -19.08 -0.79
C THR A 525 14.47 -19.80 0.20
N PHE A 526 13.98 -20.00 1.45
CA PHE A 526 14.73 -20.75 2.46
C PHE A 526 15.12 -22.15 1.95
N VAL A 527 14.17 -22.86 1.33
CA VAL A 527 14.42 -24.19 0.76
C VAL A 527 15.42 -24.14 -0.40
N GLU A 528 15.28 -23.17 -1.32
CA GLU A 528 16.18 -23.03 -2.46
C GLU A 528 17.59 -22.66 -2.00
N GLU A 529 17.75 -21.74 -1.04
CA GLU A 529 19.04 -21.36 -0.48
C GLU A 529 19.78 -22.54 0.16
N ARG A 530 19.08 -23.33 0.96
CA ARG A 530 19.66 -24.50 1.63
C ARG A 530 20.09 -25.57 0.62
N LYS A 531 19.28 -25.79 -0.41
CA LYS A 531 19.64 -26.70 -1.51
C LYS A 531 20.86 -26.21 -2.31
N GLU A 532 20.99 -24.92 -2.55
CA GLU A 532 22.14 -24.33 -3.24
C GLU A 532 23.42 -24.35 -2.39
N GLU A 533 23.29 -24.27 -1.06
CA GLU A 533 24.41 -24.32 -0.11
C GLU A 533 24.87 -25.76 0.26
N ASP A 534 24.35 -26.78 -0.44
CA ASP A 534 24.63 -28.20 -0.11
C ASP A 534 24.08 -28.62 1.29
N ARG A 535 23.04 -27.96 1.77
CA ARG A 535 22.39 -28.19 3.06
C ARG A 535 20.95 -28.70 2.88
N ALA A 536 20.76 -29.59 1.93
CA ALA A 536 19.41 -30.13 1.62
C ALA A 536 18.79 -30.95 2.77
N GLU A 537 19.56 -31.29 3.81
CA GLU A 537 19.07 -31.94 5.02
C GLU A 537 18.41 -30.95 6.01
N GLU A 538 18.59 -29.63 5.83
CA GLU A 538 18.09 -28.57 6.73
C GLU A 538 16.99 -27.73 6.05
N ILE A 539 16.02 -28.39 5.42
CA ILE A 539 14.91 -27.74 4.69
C ILE A 539 13.53 -28.01 5.29
N PHE A 540 13.50 -28.63 6.46
CA PHE A 540 12.26 -29.04 7.10
C PHE A 540 11.68 -27.95 8.02
N LEU A 541 10.48 -28.19 8.49
CA LEU A 541 9.71 -27.25 9.32
C LEU A 541 10.46 -26.79 10.56
N THR A 542 11.15 -27.70 11.24
CA THR A 542 11.92 -27.42 12.46
C THR A 542 13.09 -26.46 12.22
N ASP A 543 13.76 -26.62 11.09
CA ASP A 543 14.90 -25.77 10.71
C ASP A 543 14.44 -24.34 10.40
N TYR A 544 13.32 -24.23 9.67
CA TYR A 544 12.71 -22.94 9.39
C TYR A 544 12.22 -22.22 10.64
N LEU A 545 11.58 -22.95 11.58
CA LEU A 545 11.13 -22.37 12.85
C LEU A 545 12.30 -21.89 13.71
N GLN A 546 13.44 -22.56 13.67
CA GLN A 546 14.65 -22.11 14.35
C GLN A 546 15.15 -20.78 13.78
N ASP A 547 15.21 -20.65 12.46
CA ASP A 547 15.58 -19.39 11.80
C ASP A 547 14.58 -18.27 12.16
N VAL A 548 13.28 -18.54 12.08
CA VAL A 548 12.23 -17.56 12.45
C VAL A 548 12.32 -17.16 13.93
N ALA A 549 12.60 -18.08 14.84
CA ALA A 549 12.75 -17.76 16.26
C ALA A 549 13.95 -16.84 16.52
N LEU A 550 15.08 -17.09 15.86
CA LEU A 550 16.25 -16.20 15.94
C LEU A 550 15.96 -14.82 15.37
N LEU A 551 15.10 -14.74 14.34
CA LEU A 551 14.67 -13.50 13.72
C LEU A 551 13.78 -12.66 14.64
N THR A 552 12.91 -13.27 15.44
CA THR A 552 11.99 -12.58 16.35
C THR A 552 12.64 -12.10 17.65
N ASP A 553 13.66 -12.79 18.14
CA ASP A 553 14.37 -12.43 19.38
C ASP A 553 15.23 -11.16 19.25
N LEU A 554 15.76 -10.90 18.07
CA LEU A 554 16.55 -9.71 17.78
C LEU A 554 15.69 -8.43 17.75
N ASP A 555 14.42 -8.54 17.35
CA ASP A 555 13.47 -7.42 17.32
C ASP A 555 13.01 -6.97 18.73
N SER A 556 13.14 -7.82 19.74
CA SER A 556 12.60 -7.57 21.07
C SER A 556 13.61 -6.96 22.07
N LYS A 557 14.91 -6.90 21.73
CA LYS A 557 16.00 -6.53 22.67
C LYS A 557 16.67 -5.19 22.34
N GLY A 558 15.97 -4.23 21.78
CA GLY A 558 16.59 -2.96 21.42
C GLY A 558 16.36 -1.84 22.44
N ASP A 559 17.44 -1.24 22.93
CA ASP A 559 17.46 0.04 23.61
C ASP A 559 16.78 1.08 22.72
N ASP A 560 15.73 1.77 23.18
CA ASP A 560 14.91 2.67 22.35
C ASP A 560 15.68 3.89 21.79
N ASP A 561 16.85 4.21 22.37
CA ASP A 561 17.67 5.38 22.01
C ASP A 561 18.83 5.06 21.04
N ALA A 562 19.08 3.83 20.66
CA ALA A 562 20.17 3.50 19.76
C ALA A 562 19.86 3.93 18.30
N PRO A 563 20.83 4.50 17.55
CA PRO A 563 20.60 4.90 16.16
C PRO A 563 20.31 3.68 15.28
N ARG A 564 19.20 3.73 14.54
CA ARG A 564 18.66 2.63 13.71
C ARG A 564 18.21 3.12 12.34
N VAL A 565 18.38 2.28 11.32
CA VAL A 565 17.83 2.52 9.98
C VAL A 565 16.30 2.49 10.04
N SER A 566 15.66 3.48 9.43
CA SER A 566 14.21 3.61 9.40
C SER A 566 13.61 2.91 8.18
N LEU A 567 12.77 1.90 8.38
CA LEU A 567 12.02 1.20 7.33
C LEU A 567 10.57 1.64 7.39
N MET A 568 10.01 2.12 6.28
CA MET A 568 8.62 2.59 6.25
C MET A 568 8.03 2.67 4.84
N THR A 569 6.70 2.70 4.76
CA THR A 569 6.05 3.03 3.49
C THR A 569 6.28 4.50 3.13
N VAL A 570 6.27 4.83 1.84
CA VAL A 570 6.38 6.23 1.38
C VAL A 570 5.29 7.11 2.02
N HIS A 571 4.08 6.59 2.23
CA HIS A 571 3.00 7.32 2.91
C HIS A 571 3.35 7.70 4.35
N ALA A 572 4.01 6.80 5.07
CA ALA A 572 4.44 7.05 6.45
C ALA A 572 5.61 8.05 6.53
N ALA A 573 6.38 8.20 5.45
CA ALA A 573 7.49 9.13 5.37
C ALA A 573 7.07 10.58 5.13
N LYS A 574 5.80 10.84 4.82
CA LYS A 574 5.31 12.22 4.64
C LYS A 574 5.48 13.01 5.93
N GLY A 575 6.10 14.20 5.85
CA GLY A 575 6.42 15.04 7.01
C GLY A 575 7.77 14.72 7.68
N LEU A 576 8.45 13.63 7.29
CA LEU A 576 9.79 13.29 7.77
C LEU A 576 10.87 13.73 6.78
N GLU A 577 12.13 13.70 7.21
CA GLU A 577 13.31 14.02 6.39
C GLU A 577 14.51 13.21 6.88
N PHE A 578 15.40 12.82 5.97
CA PHE A 578 16.55 11.98 6.25
C PHE A 578 17.75 12.40 5.37
N PRO A 579 18.97 12.39 5.90
CA PRO A 579 20.18 12.64 5.11
C PRO A 579 20.29 11.74 3.86
N THR A 580 19.98 10.44 4.00
CA THR A 580 20.04 9.47 2.90
C THR A 580 18.76 8.66 2.81
N VAL A 581 18.15 8.63 1.65
CA VAL A 581 16.90 7.89 1.38
C VAL A 581 17.12 6.87 0.28
N PHE A 582 16.70 5.64 0.54
CA PHE A 582 16.56 4.59 -0.45
C PHE A 582 15.07 4.43 -0.81
N VAL A 583 14.73 4.57 -2.08
CA VAL A 583 13.39 4.29 -2.60
C VAL A 583 13.47 2.97 -3.34
N VAL A 584 12.86 1.94 -2.77
CA VAL A 584 13.04 0.57 -3.22
C VAL A 584 11.78 0.00 -3.89
N GLY A 585 11.98 -1.01 -4.75
CA GLY A 585 10.89 -1.67 -5.46
C GLY A 585 10.22 -0.79 -6.50
N LEU A 586 11.00 0.00 -7.23
CA LEU A 586 10.50 0.84 -8.33
C LEU A 586 10.25 -0.01 -9.58
N GLU A 587 9.16 -0.76 -9.57
CA GLU A 587 8.76 -1.72 -10.60
C GLU A 587 7.32 -1.46 -11.05
N GLU A 588 7.04 -1.71 -12.33
CA GLU A 588 5.66 -1.78 -12.81
C GLU A 588 4.90 -2.83 -11.98
N ASN A 589 3.62 -2.61 -11.74
CA ASN A 589 2.77 -3.44 -10.88
C ASN A 589 3.09 -3.42 -9.37
N ILE A 590 4.07 -2.61 -8.94
CA ILE A 590 4.32 -2.32 -7.52
C ILE A 590 4.26 -0.82 -7.28
N PHE A 591 5.10 -0.07 -7.99
CA PHE A 591 5.16 1.39 -7.93
C PHE A 591 5.38 1.98 -9.34
N PRO A 592 4.28 2.25 -10.09
CA PRO A 592 2.89 2.36 -9.68
C PRO A 592 2.19 1.01 -9.43
N SER A 593 1.15 1.05 -8.58
CA SER A 593 0.30 -0.12 -8.35
C SER A 593 -0.54 -0.46 -9.59
N PRO A 594 -0.92 -1.75 -9.82
CA PRO A 594 -1.71 -2.15 -10.98
C PRO A 594 -3.06 -1.44 -11.05
N ILE A 595 -3.68 -1.17 -9.90
CA ILE A 595 -4.98 -0.50 -9.81
C ILE A 595 -4.84 0.95 -10.26
N SER A 596 -3.81 1.64 -9.78
CA SER A 596 -3.57 3.05 -10.09
C SER A 596 -3.08 3.29 -11.53
N ALA A 597 -2.50 2.28 -12.18
CA ALA A 597 -2.02 2.39 -13.56
C ALA A 597 -3.15 2.53 -14.60
N VAL A 598 -4.41 2.24 -14.24
CA VAL A 598 -5.58 2.26 -15.14
C VAL A 598 -6.16 3.66 -15.29
N SER A 599 -6.09 4.51 -14.27
CA SER A 599 -6.66 5.85 -14.24
C SER A 599 -5.58 6.92 -14.27
N LEU A 600 -5.70 7.90 -15.16
CA LEU A 600 -4.74 9.02 -15.22
C LEU A 600 -4.64 9.76 -13.87
N ARG A 601 -5.74 9.96 -13.18
CA ARG A 601 -5.79 10.66 -11.89
C ARG A 601 -5.05 9.87 -10.80
N GLU A 602 -5.23 8.55 -10.77
CA GLU A 602 -4.55 7.67 -9.82
C GLU A 602 -3.08 7.53 -10.15
N LEU A 603 -2.72 7.48 -11.45
CA LEU A 603 -1.32 7.48 -11.88
C LEU A 603 -0.61 8.78 -11.49
N GLU A 604 -1.28 9.93 -11.60
CA GLU A 604 -0.75 11.20 -11.12
C GLU A 604 -0.55 11.21 -9.60
N GLU A 605 -1.39 10.50 -8.83
CA GLU A 605 -1.20 10.33 -7.38
C GLU A 605 0.00 9.44 -7.04
N GLU A 606 0.19 8.33 -7.75
CA GLU A 606 1.39 7.49 -7.60
C GLU A 606 2.67 8.28 -7.95
N ARG A 607 2.62 9.14 -8.98
CA ARG A 607 3.76 10.03 -9.30
C ARG A 607 4.03 11.05 -8.18
N ARG A 608 2.99 11.62 -7.56
CA ARG A 608 3.13 12.45 -6.36
C ARG A 608 3.72 11.66 -5.19
N LEU A 609 3.37 10.38 -5.07
CA LEU A 609 3.94 9.52 -4.04
C LEU A 609 5.45 9.35 -4.24
N LEU A 610 5.92 9.11 -5.45
CA LEU A 610 7.37 9.07 -5.74
C LEU A 610 8.04 10.45 -5.54
N TYR A 611 7.37 11.53 -5.93
CA TYR A 611 7.84 12.89 -5.64
C TYR A 611 8.03 13.11 -4.12
N VAL A 612 7.07 12.65 -3.32
CA VAL A 612 7.19 12.69 -1.85
C VAL A 612 8.40 11.88 -1.40
N ALA A 613 8.61 10.66 -1.91
CA ALA A 613 9.73 9.81 -1.52
C ALA A 613 11.09 10.49 -1.80
N ILE A 614 11.29 11.01 -3.01
CA ILE A 614 12.53 11.69 -3.41
C ILE A 614 12.77 12.92 -2.53
N THR A 615 11.73 13.71 -2.26
CA THR A 615 11.83 14.95 -1.46
C THR A 615 11.99 14.71 0.04
N ARG A 616 12.05 13.45 0.51
CA ARG A 616 12.45 13.13 1.89
C ARG A 616 13.96 13.18 2.07
N ALA A 617 14.72 13.07 0.98
CA ALA A 617 16.17 13.09 1.01
C ALA A 617 16.73 14.52 1.16
N GLU A 618 17.71 14.68 2.04
CA GLU A 618 18.46 15.91 2.22
C GLU A 618 19.70 15.93 1.32
N LYS A 619 20.54 14.87 1.41
CA LYS A 619 21.86 14.81 0.77
C LYS A 619 21.94 13.79 -0.35
N ARG A 620 21.33 12.59 -0.16
CA ARG A 620 21.43 11.46 -1.11
C ARG A 620 20.12 10.73 -1.29
N CYS A 621 19.80 10.43 -2.53
CA CYS A 621 18.64 9.63 -2.90
C CYS A 621 19.08 8.47 -3.81
N VAL A 622 18.78 7.25 -3.39
CA VAL A 622 19.08 6.01 -4.13
C VAL A 622 17.77 5.37 -4.56
N LEU A 623 17.66 5.03 -5.84
CA LEU A 623 16.50 4.39 -6.44
C LEU A 623 16.87 2.95 -6.79
N THR A 624 16.06 1.99 -6.40
CA THR A 624 16.31 0.59 -6.71
C THR A 624 15.07 -0.12 -7.24
N ASN A 625 15.26 -1.14 -8.04
CA ASN A 625 14.22 -2.08 -8.46
C ASN A 625 14.79 -3.49 -8.58
N ALA A 626 13.94 -4.51 -8.52
CA ALA A 626 14.28 -5.88 -8.82
C ALA A 626 13.64 -6.31 -10.15
N LYS A 627 14.39 -7.01 -11.02
CA LYS A 627 13.85 -7.56 -12.28
C LYS A 627 12.87 -8.69 -12.05
N ASN A 628 13.00 -9.40 -10.93
CA ASN A 628 12.09 -10.48 -10.57
C ASN A 628 11.82 -10.50 -9.08
N ARG A 629 10.58 -10.84 -8.77
CA ARG A 629 10.10 -11.07 -7.40
C ARG A 629 9.23 -12.31 -7.39
N PHE A 630 9.26 -13.02 -6.29
CA PHE A 630 8.30 -14.08 -6.09
C PHE A 630 7.00 -13.49 -5.52
N ARG A 631 5.92 -13.54 -6.32
CA ARG A 631 4.60 -13.04 -5.95
C ARG A 631 3.52 -14.01 -6.44
N TYR A 632 2.44 -14.16 -5.66
CA TYR A 632 1.29 -15.01 -6.02
C TYR A 632 1.66 -16.47 -6.31
N GLY A 633 2.68 -17.00 -5.60
CA GLY A 633 3.17 -18.37 -5.83
C GLY A 633 3.93 -18.57 -7.14
N LYS A 634 4.38 -17.50 -7.78
CA LYS A 634 5.11 -17.53 -9.06
C LYS A 634 6.22 -16.48 -9.07
N MET A 635 7.26 -16.77 -9.85
CA MET A 635 8.26 -15.78 -10.18
C MET A 635 7.65 -14.82 -11.20
N GLU A 636 7.50 -13.54 -10.82
CA GLU A 636 7.06 -12.47 -11.70
C GLU A 636 8.28 -11.67 -12.17
N PHE A 637 8.29 -11.32 -13.45
CA PHE A 637 9.31 -10.49 -14.07
C PHE A 637 8.67 -9.16 -14.42
N ASP A 638 9.00 -8.13 -13.66
CA ASP A 638 8.48 -6.79 -13.88
C ASP A 638 9.53 -5.90 -14.54
N ASN A 639 9.04 -4.97 -15.36
CA ASN A 639 9.88 -3.91 -15.90
C ASN A 639 10.17 -2.87 -14.83
N PRO A 640 11.27 -2.12 -14.91
CA PRO A 640 11.46 -0.94 -14.08
C PRO A 640 10.26 0.01 -14.17
N SER A 641 9.98 0.70 -13.09
CA SER A 641 8.90 1.68 -13.03
C SER A 641 9.05 2.72 -14.13
N ARG A 642 7.97 3.01 -14.87
CA ARG A 642 7.93 4.11 -15.86
C ARG A 642 8.34 5.46 -15.28
N PHE A 643 8.21 5.65 -13.99
CA PHE A 643 8.58 6.89 -13.32
C PHE A 643 10.08 7.16 -13.34
N ILE A 644 10.91 6.13 -13.48
CA ILE A 644 12.38 6.29 -13.59
C ILE A 644 12.70 7.02 -14.90
N ASP A 645 12.03 6.68 -16.01
CA ASP A 645 12.19 7.33 -17.30
C ASP A 645 11.62 8.75 -17.36
N GLU A 646 10.73 9.11 -16.41
CA GLU A 646 10.17 10.45 -16.29
C GLU A 646 11.10 11.43 -15.54
N ILE A 647 12.14 10.92 -14.87
CA ILE A 647 13.19 11.74 -14.26
C ILE A 647 14.22 12.10 -15.34
N ASP A 648 14.64 13.37 -15.38
CA ASP A 648 15.68 13.82 -16.32
C ASP A 648 16.96 12.97 -16.17
N SER A 649 17.33 12.25 -17.21
CA SER A 649 18.47 11.33 -17.22
C SER A 649 19.81 11.98 -16.85
N ARG A 650 19.94 13.30 -17.02
CA ARG A 650 21.12 14.06 -16.59
C ARG A 650 21.28 14.12 -15.07
N LEU A 651 20.21 13.90 -14.33
CA LEU A 651 20.14 13.96 -12.86
C LEU A 651 20.22 12.59 -12.20
N VAL A 652 20.25 11.52 -13.02
CA VAL A 652 20.34 10.14 -12.56
C VAL A 652 21.69 9.55 -12.98
N GLN A 653 22.32 8.83 -12.08
CA GLN A 653 23.54 8.07 -12.34
C GLN A 653 23.21 6.58 -12.19
N ALA A 654 23.29 5.82 -13.30
CA ALA A 654 23.14 4.37 -13.24
C ALA A 654 24.45 3.71 -12.76
N GLU A 655 24.38 2.72 -11.89
CA GLU A 655 25.54 1.96 -11.46
C GLU A 655 26.04 1.06 -12.62
N GLY A 656 27.30 1.28 -13.03
CA GLY A 656 27.91 0.61 -14.19
C GLY A 656 28.58 1.58 -15.16
N GLU A 657 28.32 2.86 -15.08
CA GLU A 657 28.92 3.89 -15.96
C GLU A 657 30.15 4.60 -15.37
N SER A 658 30.74 4.11 -14.27
CA SER A 658 31.93 4.73 -13.70
C SER A 658 33.20 4.23 -14.38
N GLY A 659 33.78 5.03 -15.25
CA GLY A 659 35.18 4.94 -15.65
C GLY A 659 35.44 4.75 -17.14
N GLY A 660 35.09 5.72 -17.94
CA GLY A 660 35.56 5.82 -19.34
C GLY A 660 35.49 7.27 -19.79
N MET A 661 36.69 7.83 -20.02
CA MET A 661 36.95 9.15 -20.58
C MET A 661 35.89 9.67 -21.54
N ASP A 662 35.58 10.91 -21.31
CA ASP A 662 35.01 11.88 -22.23
C ASP A 662 35.17 11.51 -23.71
N SER A 663 34.12 11.00 -24.34
CA SER A 663 33.92 11.04 -25.75
C SER A 663 32.44 11.23 -26.01
N GLY A 664 32.12 12.47 -26.43
CA GLY A 664 30.78 12.95 -26.75
C GLY A 664 30.02 12.04 -27.69
N TYR A 665 29.12 11.29 -27.09
CA TYR A 665 27.96 10.72 -27.77
C TYR A 665 26.85 10.59 -26.71
N GLY A 666 25.72 11.21 -26.96
CA GLY A 666 24.54 11.11 -26.12
C GLY A 666 24.20 9.65 -25.81
N GLY A 667 24.46 9.23 -24.58
CA GLY A 667 24.20 7.89 -24.09
C GLY A 667 22.69 7.65 -23.95
N ARG A 668 22.11 6.88 -24.86
CA ARG A 668 20.78 6.27 -24.69
C ARG A 668 20.89 5.20 -23.60
N MET A 669 20.00 5.25 -22.65
CA MET A 669 19.81 4.20 -21.64
C MET A 669 19.64 2.82 -22.32
N PRO A 670 20.07 1.69 -21.72
CA PRO A 670 20.06 0.35 -22.34
C PRO A 670 18.70 -0.20 -22.75
N TRP A 671 17.64 0.54 -22.61
CA TRP A 671 16.25 0.09 -22.81
C TRP A 671 15.55 0.55 -24.10
N ASP A 672 16.24 1.31 -24.99
CA ASP A 672 15.68 1.71 -26.30
C ASP A 672 15.60 0.49 -27.25
N ARG A 673 14.60 -0.35 -27.01
CA ARG A 673 14.17 -1.44 -27.90
C ARG A 673 12.97 -1.02 -28.73
N ASP A 674 13.12 0.00 -29.56
CA ASP A 674 12.20 0.25 -30.67
C ASP A 674 12.95 0.65 -31.95
N ASP A 675 13.92 -0.17 -32.33
CA ASP A 675 14.58 -0.04 -33.64
C ASP A 675 14.65 -1.38 -34.40
N TYR A 676 13.48 -2.03 -34.56
CA TYR A 676 13.35 -3.16 -35.48
C TYR A 676 12.53 -2.81 -36.74
N SER A 677 12.52 -1.55 -37.19
CA SER A 677 11.83 -1.20 -38.42
C SER A 677 12.57 -0.32 -39.41
N ARG A 678 13.90 -0.14 -39.28
CA ARG A 678 14.65 0.70 -40.23
C ARG A 678 16.02 0.17 -40.62
N THR A 679 16.14 -1.07 -41.13
CA THR A 679 17.32 -1.49 -41.93
C THR A 679 16.95 -2.65 -42.85
N ARG A 680 16.15 -2.36 -43.86
CA ARG A 680 16.11 -3.09 -45.12
C ARG A 680 15.50 -2.22 -46.21
N ARG A 681 16.23 -1.21 -46.67
CA ARG A 681 16.03 -0.60 -47.98
C ARG A 681 17.39 -0.19 -48.51
N SER A 682 18.06 -1.12 -49.14
CA SER A 682 18.89 -0.83 -50.31
C SER A 682 19.15 -2.11 -51.09
N ARG A 683 18.81 -2.00 -52.35
CA ARG A 683 19.12 -2.90 -53.48
C ARG A 683 18.21 -4.13 -53.64
N TRP A 684 17.22 -3.97 -54.48
CA TRP A 684 17.16 -4.62 -55.81
C TRP A 684 15.90 -4.15 -56.54
N GLY A 685 16.02 -3.86 -57.80
CA GLY A 685 15.22 -3.17 -58.74
C GLY A 685 13.87 -3.77 -59.09
N GLN A 686 13.12 -2.88 -59.68
CA GLN A 686 12.05 -3.00 -60.69
C GLN A 686 11.43 -4.39 -60.87
N ASN A 687 10.13 -4.47 -60.61
CA ASN A 687 9.14 -4.90 -61.62
C ASN A 687 7.73 -4.49 -61.16
N ASP A 688 7.04 -3.90 -62.11
CA ASP A 688 5.63 -3.55 -62.11
C ASP A 688 4.78 -4.83 -61.97
N ASP A 689 3.71 -4.72 -61.18
CA ASP A 689 2.39 -5.33 -61.42
C ASP A 689 1.59 -5.27 -60.10
N GLU A 690 0.78 -4.19 -59.93
CA GLU A 690 -0.30 -4.14 -58.92
C GLU A 690 -1.66 -4.14 -59.66
N PRO A 691 -2.60 -4.98 -59.29
CA PRO A 691 -3.92 -5.04 -59.89
C PRO A 691 -4.81 -3.82 -59.55
N GLU A 692 -5.49 -3.39 -60.56
CA GLU A 692 -6.25 -2.12 -60.72
C GLU A 692 -7.52 -1.90 -59.83
N TYR A 693 -7.86 -2.81 -58.93
CA TYR A 693 -9.12 -2.73 -58.18
C TYR A 693 -9.03 -2.06 -56.78
N LEU A 694 -7.89 -1.58 -56.34
CA LEU A 694 -7.69 -0.93 -55.03
C LEU A 694 -7.47 0.59 -55.11
N ARG A 695 -7.72 1.23 -56.25
CA ARG A 695 -7.51 2.67 -56.47
C ARG A 695 -8.73 3.56 -56.09
N GLY A 696 -9.80 3.03 -55.50
CA GLY A 696 -11.08 3.70 -55.32
C GLY A 696 -11.40 4.34 -53.96
N GLN A 697 -10.57 4.19 -52.92
CA GLN A 697 -11.01 4.66 -51.57
C GLN A 697 -10.03 5.56 -50.79
N ARG A 698 -9.22 6.36 -51.48
CA ARG A 698 -8.41 7.41 -50.81
C ARG A 698 -8.54 8.77 -51.48
N ARG A 699 -9.74 9.34 -51.48
CA ARG A 699 -9.94 10.77 -51.66
C ARG A 699 -11.26 11.16 -51.05
N GLN A 700 -11.20 11.60 -49.82
CA GLN A 700 -12.09 12.64 -49.22
C GLN A 700 -11.81 12.77 -47.74
N LYS A 701 -10.92 13.67 -47.38
CA LYS A 701 -10.90 14.42 -46.12
C LYS A 701 -9.84 15.51 -46.21
N SER A 702 -10.26 16.64 -46.73
CA SER A 702 -9.77 17.95 -46.30
C SER A 702 -10.76 19.01 -46.74
N VAL A 703 -10.84 20.09 -45.95
CA VAL A 703 -11.62 21.32 -46.14
C VAL A 703 -13.04 21.19 -45.56
N VAL A 704 -13.49 21.90 -44.51
CA VAL A 704 -13.54 23.33 -44.27
C VAL A 704 -13.93 23.60 -42.81
N SER A 705 -13.28 24.56 -42.21
CA SER A 705 -13.72 25.33 -41.04
C SER A 705 -14.85 26.27 -41.38
N GLN A 706 -15.56 26.71 -40.32
CA GLN A 706 -16.35 27.93 -40.15
C GLN A 706 -17.87 27.81 -40.16
N PHE A 707 -18.40 28.41 -39.11
CA PHE A 707 -19.70 29.09 -38.83
C PHE A 707 -20.61 28.36 -37.83
N MET A 708 -20.63 28.89 -36.59
CA MET A 708 -21.85 29.04 -35.76
C MET A 708 -22.76 30.13 -36.38
N PRO A 709 -24.08 30.23 -36.10
CA PRO A 709 -24.65 30.42 -34.78
C PRO A 709 -26.06 29.81 -34.49
N ASP A 710 -26.37 29.77 -33.16
CA ASP A 710 -27.68 29.96 -32.47
C ASP A 710 -29.04 29.62 -33.12
N SER A 711 -29.82 28.78 -32.40
CA SER A 711 -31.12 29.15 -31.82
C SER A 711 -32.02 27.93 -31.53
N LYS A 712 -32.59 27.88 -30.34
CA LYS A 712 -33.83 27.17 -29.99
C LYS A 712 -35.02 27.87 -30.66
N PRO A 713 -36.25 27.32 -30.80
CA PRO A 713 -37.06 26.61 -29.83
C PRO A 713 -38.12 25.60 -30.33
N SER A 714 -38.61 24.75 -29.41
CA SER A 714 -40.01 24.41 -29.04
C SER A 714 -41.01 23.70 -29.94
N PHE A 715 -41.75 22.77 -29.29
CA PHE A 715 -43.13 22.28 -29.47
C PHE A 715 -43.42 21.38 -30.68
N SER A 716 -44.12 20.27 -30.57
CA SER A 716 -45.31 19.75 -29.91
C SER A 716 -45.67 18.34 -30.43
N SER A 717 -46.06 17.45 -29.54
CA SER A 717 -47.27 16.61 -29.45
C SER A 717 -47.81 15.83 -30.63
N GLN A 718 -48.36 14.68 -30.22
CA GLN A 718 -49.34 13.71 -30.80
C GLN A 718 -48.65 12.44 -31.25
N GLY A 719 -48.87 11.25 -30.65
CA GLY A 719 -50.11 10.66 -30.15
C GLY A 719 -50.61 9.62 -31.15
N TYR A 720 -50.43 8.32 -30.81
CA TYR A 720 -51.52 7.37 -31.07
C TYR A 720 -51.24 6.03 -30.36
N LYS A 721 -52.31 5.58 -29.75
CA LYS A 721 -52.54 4.37 -29.00
C LYS A 721 -52.52 3.11 -29.89
N SER A 722 -52.19 1.94 -29.31
CA SER A 722 -53.09 0.81 -29.18
C SER A 722 -52.43 -0.39 -28.45
N GLU A 723 -53.04 -0.73 -27.34
CA GLU A 723 -53.09 -2.07 -26.72
C GLU A 723 -54.26 -2.86 -27.33
N PRO A 724 -54.58 -4.08 -26.84
CA PRO A 724 -53.88 -5.26 -26.31
C PRO A 724 -54.40 -6.59 -26.91
N LYS A 725 -53.89 -7.73 -26.41
CA LYS A 725 -54.64 -9.03 -26.17
C LYS A 725 -53.68 -10.12 -25.73
N SER A 726 -53.74 -10.58 -24.53
CA SER A 726 -54.60 -11.60 -23.88
C SER A 726 -53.94 -12.98 -23.86
N ALA A 727 -53.79 -13.45 -22.62
CA ALA A 727 -53.37 -14.80 -22.19
C ALA A 727 -54.42 -15.89 -22.60
N PRO A 728 -54.16 -17.20 -22.39
CA PRO A 728 -54.50 -17.79 -21.10
C PRO A 728 -53.63 -18.93 -20.51
N ARG A 729 -53.90 -19.14 -19.25
CA ARG A 729 -53.58 -20.18 -18.29
C ARG A 729 -53.82 -21.63 -18.75
N SER A 730 -53.08 -22.59 -18.10
CA SER A 730 -53.60 -23.66 -17.23
C SER A 730 -52.47 -24.67 -16.91
N ASP A 731 -52.14 -24.86 -15.67
CA ASP A 731 -52.60 -25.90 -14.70
C ASP A 731 -51.76 -27.16 -14.67
N SER A 732 -51.07 -27.31 -13.58
CA SER A 732 -50.97 -28.40 -12.59
C SER A 732 -50.62 -29.82 -13.03
N TYR A 733 -49.68 -30.46 -12.38
CA TYR A 733 -49.81 -31.60 -11.45
C TYR A 733 -48.42 -32.18 -11.10
N ARG A 734 -48.12 -32.20 -9.89
CA ARG A 734 -47.66 -33.13 -8.85
C ARG A 734 -47.45 -34.58 -9.29
N SER A 735 -46.25 -35.15 -8.98
CA SER A 735 -46.06 -36.37 -8.17
C SER A 735 -44.62 -36.90 -8.23
N GLU A 736 -44.00 -37.04 -7.08
CA GLU A 736 -43.04 -38.10 -6.75
C GLU A 736 -43.82 -39.43 -6.56
N PRO A 737 -43.26 -40.64 -6.38
CA PRO A 737 -41.88 -40.99 -5.95
C PRO A 737 -41.35 -42.37 -6.48
N LYS A 738 -40.22 -42.79 -5.90
CA LYS A 738 -39.71 -44.16 -5.59
C LYS A 738 -38.76 -44.84 -6.60
N SER A 739 -37.54 -44.99 -6.16
CA SER A 739 -36.80 -46.16 -5.59
C SER A 739 -36.48 -47.31 -6.54
N SER A 740 -35.25 -47.66 -6.57
CA SER A 740 -34.58 -48.95 -6.31
C SER A 740 -33.34 -49.17 -7.21
N SER A 741 -32.25 -49.34 -6.56
CA SER A 741 -31.40 -50.51 -6.29
C SER A 741 -30.34 -50.86 -7.33
N LEU A 742 -29.12 -50.90 -6.78
CA LEU A 742 -28.03 -51.85 -6.98
C LEU A 742 -27.45 -52.08 -8.40
N ASN A 743 -26.20 -51.78 -8.63
CA ASN A 743 -25.16 -52.78 -8.58
C ASN A 743 -23.75 -52.22 -8.82
N GLU A 744 -22.80 -52.92 -8.26
CA GLU A 744 -21.36 -52.80 -8.24
C GLU A 744 -20.69 -52.76 -9.61
N GLY A 745 -19.51 -52.15 -9.66
CA GLY A 745 -18.51 -52.55 -10.63
C GLY A 745 -17.43 -51.53 -11.02
N ASN A 746 -16.28 -51.67 -10.36
CA ASN A 746 -14.93 -51.50 -10.92
C ASN A 746 -14.37 -50.17 -11.40
N PHE A 747 -13.40 -49.73 -10.60
CA PHE A 747 -12.10 -49.15 -10.94
C PHE A 747 -11.76 -49.01 -12.42
N LYS A 748 -11.40 -47.77 -12.82
CA LYS A 748 -10.11 -47.49 -13.51
C LYS A 748 -9.79 -46.01 -13.57
N SER A 749 -8.59 -45.67 -13.12
CA SER A 749 -7.88 -44.42 -13.23
C SER A 749 -7.82 -43.90 -14.67
N VAL A 750 -8.04 -42.60 -14.86
CA VAL A 750 -7.67 -41.93 -16.12
C VAL A 750 -6.71 -40.78 -15.76
N ARG A 751 -5.45 -40.97 -16.12
CA ARG A 751 -4.44 -39.94 -16.27
C ARG A 751 -4.84 -39.03 -17.44
N ALA A 752 -4.88 -37.72 -17.22
CA ALA A 752 -4.93 -36.76 -18.30
C ALA A 752 -3.50 -36.54 -18.85
N VAL A 753 -3.35 -36.84 -20.12
CA VAL A 753 -2.10 -36.68 -20.88
C VAL A 753 -2.14 -35.33 -21.58
N ASN A 754 -1.17 -34.48 -21.31
CA ASN A 754 -0.89 -33.30 -22.12
C ASN A 754 -0.17 -33.71 -23.41
N ALA A 755 -0.78 -33.44 -24.54
CA ALA A 755 -0.19 -33.63 -25.86
C ALA A 755 0.58 -32.37 -26.29
N ALA A 756 1.90 -32.45 -26.32
CA ALA A 756 2.73 -31.50 -27.04
C ALA A 756 3.08 -32.07 -28.41
N ARG A 757 2.83 -31.30 -29.46
CA ARG A 757 3.19 -31.63 -30.84
C ARG A 757 4.69 -31.54 -31.06
N ARG A 758 5.27 -32.67 -31.49
CA ARG A 758 6.62 -32.74 -32.10
C ARG A 758 6.51 -32.41 -33.58
N ILE A 759 7.50 -31.65 -34.09
CA ILE A 759 7.87 -31.68 -35.48
C ILE A 759 9.33 -32.18 -35.54
N MET A 760 9.53 -33.25 -36.30
CA MET A 760 10.77 -33.93 -36.54
C MET A 760 11.63 -33.21 -37.61
N GLY A 761 12.94 -33.27 -37.44
CA GLY A 761 13.95 -33.11 -38.51
C GLY A 761 15.16 -33.95 -38.15
N LYS A 762 15.52 -34.88 -39.03
CA LYS A 762 16.61 -35.87 -38.96
C LYS A 762 17.97 -35.20 -39.29
N ASP A 763 19.09 -35.61 -38.82
CA ASP A 763 20.03 -36.68 -39.10
C ASP A 763 21.45 -36.44 -38.55
N THR A 764 21.90 -37.40 -37.80
CA THR A 764 23.16 -38.18 -37.75
C THR A 764 24.53 -37.56 -37.41
N PRO A 765 25.45 -38.38 -36.92
CA PRO A 765 26.23 -38.07 -35.72
C PRO A 765 27.72 -37.87 -35.98
N VAL A 766 28.43 -37.11 -35.14
CA VAL A 766 29.89 -37.23 -34.97
C VAL A 766 30.24 -37.21 -33.47
N SER A 767 31.00 -38.24 -33.14
CA SER A 767 31.59 -38.53 -31.83
C SER A 767 32.54 -37.45 -31.33
N GLY A 768 32.45 -37.13 -30.02
CA GLY A 768 33.45 -36.31 -29.34
C GLY A 768 32.99 -36.04 -27.91
N THR A 769 33.52 -36.81 -26.96
CA THR A 769 33.38 -36.71 -25.52
C THR A 769 33.72 -35.31 -24.98
N SER A 770 32.73 -34.58 -24.53
CA SER A 770 32.83 -33.68 -23.37
C SER A 770 31.40 -33.33 -22.94
N SER A 771 31.04 -33.73 -21.71
CA SER A 771 29.76 -33.42 -21.07
C SER A 771 29.72 -31.94 -20.79
N SER A 772 29.15 -31.17 -21.69
CA SER A 772 28.86 -29.73 -21.48
C SER A 772 27.45 -29.55 -20.92
N PHE A 773 27.35 -29.13 -19.67
CA PHE A 773 26.14 -28.57 -19.15
C PHE A 773 25.82 -27.26 -19.87
N GLY A 774 24.90 -27.29 -20.86
CA GLY A 774 24.29 -26.11 -21.45
C GLY A 774 25.23 -24.97 -21.92
N GLY A 775 26.47 -25.24 -22.31
CA GLY A 775 27.40 -24.21 -22.73
C GLY A 775 28.20 -23.52 -21.63
N LEU A 776 28.12 -23.99 -20.38
CA LEU A 776 28.87 -23.41 -19.27
C LEU A 776 30.35 -23.81 -19.32
N GLN A 777 31.24 -22.83 -19.34
CA GLN A 777 32.69 -22.96 -19.33
C GLN A 777 33.32 -21.97 -18.36
N GLU A 778 34.54 -22.23 -17.88
CA GLU A 778 35.28 -21.26 -17.07
C GLU A 778 35.49 -19.95 -17.87
N GLY A 779 35.27 -18.82 -17.23
CA GLY A 779 35.29 -17.49 -17.86
C GLY A 779 33.93 -17.01 -18.41
N VAL A 780 32.92 -17.87 -18.48
CA VAL A 780 31.58 -17.47 -18.95
C VAL A 780 30.88 -16.66 -17.89
N LYS A 781 30.22 -15.61 -18.33
CA LYS A 781 29.34 -14.83 -17.43
C LYS A 781 27.98 -15.50 -17.30
N ILE A 782 27.51 -15.61 -16.08
CA ILE A 782 26.17 -16.11 -15.77
C ILE A 782 25.40 -15.07 -14.94
N GLU A 783 24.12 -15.06 -15.11
CA GLU A 783 23.18 -14.29 -14.26
C GLU A 783 22.41 -15.29 -13.38
N HIS A 784 22.66 -15.23 -12.08
CA HIS A 784 22.06 -16.12 -11.09
C HIS A 784 20.95 -15.38 -10.33
N GLN A 785 19.81 -16.02 -10.16
CA GLN A 785 18.60 -15.43 -9.58
C GLN A 785 18.83 -14.69 -8.26
N ARG A 786 19.71 -15.18 -7.40
CA ARG A 786 19.97 -14.65 -6.07
C ARG A 786 21.21 -13.75 -5.98
N PHE A 787 22.22 -14.06 -6.76
CA PHE A 787 23.55 -13.47 -6.61
C PHE A 787 23.87 -12.47 -7.73
N GLY A 788 22.97 -12.32 -8.71
CA GLY A 788 23.14 -11.44 -9.84
C GLY A 788 24.15 -11.94 -10.87
N VAL A 789 24.81 -11.01 -11.56
CA VAL A 789 25.79 -11.34 -12.59
C VAL A 789 27.12 -11.75 -11.96
N GLY A 790 27.68 -12.86 -12.44
CA GLY A 790 28.96 -13.37 -11.97
C GLY A 790 29.72 -14.07 -13.10
N THR A 791 31.02 -14.32 -12.92
CA THR A 791 31.89 -15.03 -13.87
C THR A 791 32.25 -16.39 -13.28
N VAL A 792 32.08 -17.44 -14.07
CA VAL A 792 32.48 -18.80 -13.68
C VAL A 792 34.01 -18.88 -13.59
N VAL A 793 34.51 -19.11 -12.36
CA VAL A 793 35.96 -19.21 -12.09
C VAL A 793 36.46 -20.64 -12.20
N LYS A 794 35.63 -21.62 -11.80
CA LYS A 794 36.02 -23.02 -11.80
C LYS A 794 34.80 -23.93 -11.92
N LEU A 795 34.95 -25.03 -12.66
CA LEU A 795 33.96 -26.10 -12.75
C LEU A 795 34.55 -27.39 -12.17
N GLU A 796 33.83 -28.05 -11.28
CA GLU A 796 34.25 -29.28 -10.60
C GLU A 796 33.16 -30.35 -10.68
N GLY A 797 33.58 -31.60 -10.85
CA GLY A 797 32.65 -32.72 -10.89
C GLY A 797 32.01 -32.95 -12.27
N SER A 798 31.21 -33.99 -12.39
CA SER A 798 30.47 -34.34 -13.60
C SER A 798 29.09 -34.94 -13.24
N GLY A 799 28.11 -34.77 -14.13
CA GLY A 799 26.76 -35.28 -13.94
C GLY A 799 26.01 -34.53 -12.85
N GLU A 800 25.23 -35.24 -12.03
CA GLU A 800 24.36 -34.64 -11.03
C GLU A 800 25.08 -33.89 -9.89
N ASN A 801 26.37 -34.15 -9.68
CA ASN A 801 27.21 -33.55 -8.64
C ASN A 801 28.16 -32.48 -9.19
N ALA A 802 27.92 -31.96 -10.40
CA ALA A 802 28.73 -30.89 -10.96
C ALA A 802 28.54 -29.57 -10.18
N LYS A 803 29.66 -28.93 -9.82
CA LYS A 803 29.72 -27.67 -9.08
C LYS A 803 30.40 -26.59 -9.89
N ALA A 804 29.90 -25.39 -9.88
CA ALA A 804 30.53 -24.20 -10.43
C ALA A 804 30.91 -23.22 -9.32
N THR A 805 32.18 -22.82 -9.29
CA THR A 805 32.60 -21.68 -8.47
C THR A 805 32.47 -20.43 -9.30
N VAL A 806 31.62 -19.52 -8.88
CA VAL A 806 31.29 -18.28 -9.59
C VAL A 806 31.68 -17.08 -8.74
N GLU A 807 32.31 -16.10 -9.32
CA GLU A 807 32.62 -14.83 -8.70
C GLU A 807 31.59 -13.79 -9.11
N PHE A 808 30.68 -13.52 -8.21
CA PHE A 808 29.60 -12.56 -8.40
C PHE A 808 30.02 -11.15 -8.04
N VAL A 809 29.56 -10.16 -8.81
CA VAL A 809 29.92 -8.74 -8.64
C VAL A 809 29.58 -8.26 -7.22
N ASN A 810 28.39 -8.59 -6.71
CA ASN A 810 27.90 -8.11 -5.42
C ASN A 810 28.07 -9.10 -4.27
N SER A 811 28.14 -10.40 -4.55
CA SER A 811 28.10 -11.46 -3.52
C SER A 811 29.43 -12.18 -3.31
N GLY A 812 30.48 -11.80 -4.06
CA GLY A 812 31.80 -12.44 -4.02
C GLY A 812 31.76 -13.88 -4.53
N ARG A 813 32.75 -14.68 -4.11
CA ARG A 813 32.89 -16.09 -4.60
C ARG A 813 31.87 -16.99 -3.93
N LYS A 814 31.09 -17.72 -4.75
CA LYS A 814 30.13 -18.75 -4.32
C LYS A 814 30.31 -20.02 -5.11
N GLN A 815 30.07 -21.16 -4.47
CA GLN A 815 30.05 -22.47 -5.10
C GLN A 815 28.60 -22.88 -5.33
N LEU A 816 28.22 -23.18 -6.55
CA LEU A 816 26.87 -23.55 -6.96
C LEU A 816 26.82 -25.01 -7.39
N LEU A 817 25.84 -25.77 -6.91
CA LEU A 817 25.56 -27.12 -7.40
C LEU A 817 24.69 -26.99 -8.68
N LEU A 818 25.23 -27.33 -9.84
CA LEU A 818 24.62 -27.04 -11.14
C LEU A 818 23.24 -27.71 -11.35
N LYS A 819 22.95 -28.78 -10.63
CA LYS A 819 21.65 -29.46 -10.66
C LYS A 819 20.50 -28.58 -10.13
N PHE A 820 20.80 -27.71 -9.15
CA PHE A 820 19.80 -26.89 -8.48
C PHE A 820 19.95 -25.40 -8.79
N ALA A 821 21.09 -24.97 -9.31
CA ALA A 821 21.38 -23.59 -9.58
C ALA A 821 20.55 -23.08 -10.79
N LYS A 822 19.64 -22.12 -10.54
CA LYS A 822 18.87 -21.44 -11.59
C LYS A 822 19.66 -20.23 -12.09
N PHE A 823 20.31 -20.37 -13.24
CA PHE A 823 21.08 -19.30 -13.87
C PHE A 823 20.86 -19.28 -15.39
N THR A 824 21.12 -18.14 -16.01
CA THR A 824 21.17 -17.95 -17.45
C THR A 824 22.59 -17.57 -17.86
N VAL A 825 23.05 -18.10 -18.96
CA VAL A 825 24.36 -17.72 -19.52
C VAL A 825 24.19 -16.38 -20.23
N VAL A 826 24.99 -15.39 -19.83
CA VAL A 826 25.00 -14.05 -20.43
C VAL A 826 26.16 -14.01 -21.42
N SER A 827 25.83 -13.86 -22.72
CA SER A 827 26.83 -13.80 -23.81
C SER A 827 27.54 -12.45 -23.88
#